data_28c5904f3255f12193f80f05f498d5b9
#
_entry.id   28c5904f3255f12193f80f05f498d5b9
#
_cell.length_a   1.000
_cell.length_b   1.000
_cell.length_c   1.000
_cell.angle_alpha   90.00
_cell.angle_beta   90.00
_cell.angle_gamma   90.00
#
_symmetry.space_group_name_H-M   'P 1'
#
loop_
_entity.id
_entity.type
_entity.pdbx_description
1 polymer ?
#
loop_
_entity_poly.entity_id
_entity_poly.type
_entity_poly.pdbx_seq_one_letter_code
_entity_poly.pdbx_strand_id
1 'polypeptide(L)'
;MSNLNHEWIVLPDTALRRILDDPKITDTWNEYVDCDSCAVASTQLSENSTSSCAWVNVCSIASLMKYKLMITFVPDVNENTILISETTERNLQNALRCEKLETSCFILPLEDNIIEFATEARISLIANQYDYATETLDVMLQNYFLYPRFLHVNDMFKIDMKEYAESQFYSSGPSVNYTAYFIVKTLKVNRNGCKISVNNCYVVRGESTLIQEAQVHDYIPRGRVYSFPNSALLRRNEDARKLLNYNYPSALAEPMKHLEFCITPFLKKDIQLNVRPVFLVKGPRGSGKHELVRAISKRMGLNFLDIDFAEVQTLTSAQTEAKLRKVLKNAERCVPCVLYLNNIQVFGKTAEGQKDERIISAFTAEVTSLYSKHREFPLIIIASSDETDVPAELQRIFIETIYVKHLNQSTRAELISWLLFNRNLMTAADLSKVANFCSDFKFADLLALLLHAAKFRCKLTSYDKKCTLTLEHEDFDRAYEYMQSMYSDSKGAPRVPKVHWKDIGGLAELKREITRRIQLPLLNAFGFGQSGLLLYGPPGTGKTLLAKAVATEYKMHFLSIKGPEVLNMYVGQSEKNVRQIFERARSAAPCIVFFDELDSLAPNRGRSGDSGGVMDRVVSQLLAEMDGLEESGSIFIIGATNRPDLIDPALLRPGRFDKMLYVGIHSDRVSKLSVLEAQTRKFEFRENGRELEQVVDRLPKNVTGADLYSVSSNAWLNAVREMLAKHQENERINKDYLVEENNAGIKNNVIVELSHFSDAICNLVPSVTDEEIKRYNKMRVELS
;
A
#
# COMPACT_ATOMS: atom_id res chain seq x y z
N MET A 1 -35.20 -30.03 19.07
CA MET A 1 -34.58 -28.75 18.70
C MET A 1 -35.64 -27.67 18.79
N SER A 2 -35.67 -26.92 19.88
CA SER A 2 -36.60 -25.82 20.11
C SER A 2 -36.27 -24.67 19.17
N ASN A 3 -37.25 -23.86 18.80
CA ASN A 3 -37.19 -22.65 17.95
C ASN A 3 -36.14 -21.64 18.42
N LEU A 4 -34.84 -21.99 18.33
CA LEU A 4 -33.72 -21.14 18.66
C LEU A 4 -33.32 -20.37 17.38
N ASN A 5 -33.25 -19.06 17.46
CA ASN A 5 -32.63 -18.24 16.42
C ASN A 5 -31.15 -18.61 16.33
N HIS A 6 -30.79 -19.39 15.32
CA HIS A 6 -29.39 -19.72 15.05
C HIS A 6 -28.71 -18.56 14.36
N GLU A 7 -27.49 -18.24 14.80
CA GLU A 7 -26.62 -17.27 14.13
C GLU A 7 -25.92 -17.98 12.95
N TRP A 8 -26.23 -17.57 11.74
CA TRP A 8 -25.59 -18.08 10.54
C TRP A 8 -24.32 -17.29 10.23
N ILE A 9 -23.17 -17.96 10.22
CA ILE A 9 -21.90 -17.35 9.86
C ILE A 9 -21.43 -17.94 8.54
N VAL A 10 -21.28 -17.07 7.55
CA VAL A 10 -20.76 -17.44 6.23
C VAL A 10 -19.25 -17.37 6.26
N LEU A 11 -18.58 -18.44 5.92
CA LEU A 11 -17.13 -18.53 5.83
C LEU A 11 -16.69 -18.66 4.37
N PRO A 12 -15.50 -18.15 4.01
CA PRO A 12 -14.85 -18.53 2.77
C PRO A 12 -14.66 -20.06 2.72
N ASP A 13 -14.84 -20.65 1.55
CA ASP A 13 -14.71 -22.10 1.37
C ASP A 13 -13.38 -22.64 1.89
N THR A 14 -12.30 -21.90 1.70
CA THR A 14 -10.96 -22.25 2.23
C THR A 14 -10.90 -22.30 3.75
N ALA A 15 -11.68 -21.49 4.44
CA ALA A 15 -11.73 -21.48 5.91
C ALA A 15 -12.61 -22.63 6.42
N LEU A 16 -13.73 -22.88 5.77
CA LEU A 16 -14.61 -24.00 6.10
C LEU A 16 -13.88 -25.35 5.88
N ARG A 17 -13.18 -25.52 4.76
CA ARG A 17 -12.35 -26.71 4.50
C ARG A 17 -11.29 -26.93 5.57
N ARG A 18 -10.59 -25.90 6.04
CA ARG A 18 -9.62 -26.06 7.14
C ARG A 18 -10.23 -26.54 8.44
N ILE A 19 -11.47 -26.16 8.72
CA ILE A 19 -12.21 -26.67 9.89
C ILE A 19 -12.54 -28.13 9.66
N LEU A 20 -12.90 -28.49 8.45
CA LEU A 20 -13.27 -29.83 8.06
C LEU A 20 -12.05 -30.77 7.95
N ASP A 21 -10.90 -30.28 7.52
CA ASP A 21 -9.63 -31.02 7.37
C ASP A 21 -8.82 -31.15 8.69
N ASP A 22 -9.35 -30.71 9.84
CA ASP A 22 -8.68 -30.90 11.14
C ASP A 22 -8.59 -32.41 11.47
N PRO A 23 -7.38 -32.96 11.71
CA PRO A 23 -7.18 -34.40 12.00
C PRO A 23 -8.03 -34.95 13.14
N LYS A 24 -8.46 -34.08 14.08
CA LYS A 24 -9.37 -34.46 15.17
C LYS A 24 -10.80 -34.72 14.69
N ILE A 25 -11.14 -34.27 13.51
CA ILE A 25 -12.47 -34.36 12.90
C ILE A 25 -12.48 -35.46 11.83
N THR A 26 -11.38 -35.63 11.10
CA THR A 26 -11.25 -36.60 9.99
C THR A 26 -11.39 -38.06 10.44
N ASP A 27 -11.02 -38.42 11.67
CA ASP A 27 -11.21 -39.79 12.20
C ASP A 27 -12.68 -40.22 12.36
N THR A 28 -13.62 -39.26 12.28
CA THR A 28 -15.06 -39.50 12.41
C THR A 28 -15.84 -39.36 11.11
N TRP A 29 -15.17 -39.13 10.00
CA TRP A 29 -15.80 -38.77 8.71
C TRP A 29 -15.93 -39.95 7.76
N ASN A 30 -17.14 -40.07 7.18
CA ASN A 30 -17.30 -40.72 5.89
C ASN A 30 -16.71 -39.77 4.81
N GLU A 31 -15.93 -40.30 3.85
CA GLU A 31 -15.22 -39.61 2.77
C GLU A 31 -16.08 -38.74 1.83
N TYR A 32 -17.35 -38.47 2.19
CA TYR A 32 -18.39 -37.90 1.30
C TYR A 32 -18.87 -36.50 1.65
N VAL A 33 -18.17 -35.75 2.52
CA VAL A 33 -18.64 -34.44 2.93
C VAL A 33 -17.96 -33.35 2.10
N ASP A 34 -18.77 -32.52 1.45
CA ASP A 34 -18.34 -31.41 0.62
C ASP A 34 -18.68 -30.06 1.25
N CYS A 35 -17.72 -29.13 1.22
CA CYS A 35 -17.89 -27.76 1.73
C CYS A 35 -19.05 -27.00 1.06
N ASP A 36 -19.35 -27.33 -0.20
CA ASP A 36 -20.40 -26.65 -0.96
C ASP A 36 -21.81 -27.10 -0.63
N SER A 37 -21.95 -28.26 0.06
CA SER A 37 -23.24 -28.87 0.38
C SER A 37 -23.43 -29.17 1.87
N CYS A 38 -22.51 -28.75 2.75
CA CYS A 38 -22.63 -28.99 4.17
C CYS A 38 -22.52 -27.70 5.00
N ALA A 39 -23.04 -27.78 6.23
CA ALA A 39 -22.85 -26.79 7.28
C ALA A 39 -22.13 -27.40 8.47
N VAL A 40 -21.47 -26.59 9.27
CA VAL A 40 -20.81 -27.02 10.51
C VAL A 40 -21.50 -26.38 11.70
N ALA A 41 -21.82 -27.17 12.72
CA ALA A 41 -22.44 -26.68 13.93
C ALA A 41 -21.79 -27.29 15.18
N SER A 42 -22.14 -26.78 16.36
CA SER A 42 -21.65 -27.28 17.64
C SER A 42 -22.16 -28.70 17.94
N THR A 43 -21.34 -29.56 18.55
CA THR A 43 -21.73 -30.87 19.05
C THR A 43 -22.86 -30.84 20.11
N GLN A 44 -23.02 -29.71 20.79
CA GLN A 44 -24.11 -29.55 21.78
C GLN A 44 -25.50 -29.46 21.14
N LEU A 45 -25.59 -29.15 19.84
CA LEU A 45 -26.81 -29.19 19.06
C LEU A 45 -27.27 -30.64 18.74
N SER A 46 -26.42 -31.63 18.97
CA SER A 46 -26.67 -33.05 18.66
C SER A 46 -27.33 -33.82 19.77
N GLU A 47 -28.11 -33.21 20.68
CA GLU A 47 -28.63 -33.76 21.96
C GLU A 47 -29.12 -35.21 21.94
N ASN A 48 -29.26 -35.88 20.79
CA ASN A 48 -29.73 -37.27 20.67
C ASN A 48 -29.06 -38.13 19.57
N SER A 49 -28.02 -37.65 18.89
CA SER A 49 -27.38 -38.41 17.81
C SER A 49 -25.96 -38.84 18.16
N THR A 50 -25.71 -40.13 18.13
CA THR A 50 -24.38 -40.76 18.22
C THR A 50 -23.54 -40.55 16.94
N SER A 51 -24.11 -39.88 15.92
CA SER A 51 -23.48 -39.64 14.62
C SER A 51 -22.83 -38.25 14.54
N SER A 52 -21.65 -38.17 13.94
CA SER A 52 -20.90 -36.92 13.68
C SER A 52 -21.59 -35.99 12.67
N CYS A 53 -22.58 -36.50 11.93
CA CYS A 53 -23.31 -35.76 10.89
C CYS A 53 -24.81 -36.05 10.96
N ALA A 54 -25.64 -35.08 10.61
CA ALA A 54 -27.07 -35.24 10.51
C ALA A 54 -27.65 -34.50 9.30
N TRP A 55 -28.66 -35.09 8.67
CA TRP A 55 -29.46 -34.46 7.65
C TRP A 55 -30.54 -33.58 8.27
N VAL A 56 -30.70 -32.37 7.75
CA VAL A 56 -31.70 -31.42 8.23
C VAL A 56 -32.44 -30.79 7.06
N ASN A 57 -33.67 -30.36 7.32
CA ASN A 57 -34.40 -29.46 6.43
C ASN A 57 -34.26 -28.04 6.97
N VAL A 58 -33.69 -27.16 6.19
CA VAL A 58 -33.73 -25.71 6.41
C VAL A 58 -35.04 -25.21 5.80
N CYS A 59 -35.90 -24.63 6.61
CA CYS A 59 -37.23 -24.18 6.21
C CYS A 59 -37.32 -22.66 6.29
N SER A 60 -37.96 -22.04 5.29
CA SER A 60 -38.28 -20.61 5.34
C SER A 60 -39.56 -20.37 6.13
N ILE A 61 -39.56 -19.35 7.00
CA ILE A 61 -40.73 -18.90 7.75
C ILE A 61 -41.81 -18.34 6.80
N ALA A 62 -41.37 -17.67 5.75
CA ALA A 62 -42.24 -16.93 4.83
C ALA A 62 -42.82 -17.79 3.69
N SER A 63 -42.06 -18.79 3.18
CA SER A 63 -42.40 -19.45 1.89
C SER A 63 -42.73 -20.93 1.98
N LEU A 64 -42.71 -21.57 3.16
CA LEU A 64 -42.87 -23.03 3.35
C LEU A 64 -41.91 -23.89 2.50
N MET A 65 -40.96 -23.30 1.85
CA MET A 65 -39.93 -23.99 1.08
C MET A 65 -38.96 -24.70 2.01
N LYS A 66 -38.47 -25.86 1.59
CA LYS A 66 -37.54 -26.70 2.36
C LYS A 66 -36.31 -26.98 1.51
N TYR A 67 -35.15 -26.89 2.15
CA TYR A 67 -33.86 -27.21 1.53
C TYR A 67 -33.15 -28.25 2.40
N LYS A 68 -32.78 -29.39 1.84
CA LYS A 68 -32.03 -30.42 2.55
C LYS A 68 -30.57 -30.04 2.64
N LEU A 69 -30.03 -30.06 3.86
CA LEU A 69 -28.63 -29.72 4.14
C LEU A 69 -28.03 -30.75 5.09
N MET A 70 -26.80 -31.15 4.86
CA MET A 70 -26.05 -31.95 5.81
C MET A 70 -25.35 -31.05 6.82
N ILE A 71 -25.50 -31.31 8.10
CA ILE A 71 -24.79 -30.63 9.17
C ILE A 71 -23.76 -31.54 9.80
N THR A 72 -22.55 -31.10 9.92
CA THR A 72 -21.46 -31.76 10.61
C THR A 72 -21.28 -31.13 11.98
N PHE A 73 -21.21 -31.93 13.03
CA PHE A 73 -21.04 -31.44 14.38
C PHE A 73 -19.59 -31.43 14.81
N VAL A 74 -19.12 -30.27 15.24
CA VAL A 74 -17.74 -30.02 15.68
C VAL A 74 -17.74 -29.48 17.10
N PRO A 75 -16.90 -30.00 18.02
CA PRO A 75 -16.90 -29.59 19.44
C PRO A 75 -16.50 -28.15 19.70
N ASP A 76 -15.86 -27.53 18.74
CA ASP A 76 -15.19 -26.23 18.90
C ASP A 76 -15.99 -25.04 18.35
N VAL A 77 -17.24 -25.25 17.96
CA VAL A 77 -18.17 -24.21 17.46
C VAL A 77 -19.12 -23.77 18.58
N ASN A 78 -19.45 -22.49 18.64
CA ASN A 78 -20.41 -21.96 19.63
C ASN A 78 -21.80 -22.62 19.49
N GLU A 79 -22.49 -22.82 20.62
CA GLU A 79 -23.71 -23.59 20.72
C GLU A 79 -24.83 -23.22 19.75
N ASN A 80 -24.97 -21.95 19.39
CA ASN A 80 -26.04 -21.44 18.52
C ASN A 80 -25.57 -20.99 17.14
N THR A 81 -24.35 -21.37 16.74
CA THR A 81 -23.74 -20.90 15.50
C THR A 81 -23.70 -21.98 14.44
N ILE A 82 -24.09 -21.65 13.22
CA ILE A 82 -24.00 -22.51 12.05
C ILE A 82 -23.05 -21.87 11.04
N LEU A 83 -22.00 -22.60 10.67
CA LEU A 83 -21.01 -22.16 9.70
C LEU A 83 -21.34 -22.74 8.33
N ILE A 84 -21.43 -21.90 7.31
CA ILE A 84 -21.72 -22.29 5.92
C ILE A 84 -20.74 -21.63 4.94
N SER A 85 -20.61 -22.19 3.75
CA SER A 85 -19.84 -21.59 2.66
C SER A 85 -20.60 -20.44 1.96
N GLU A 86 -19.85 -19.60 1.21
CA GLU A 86 -20.45 -18.56 0.37
C GLU A 86 -21.39 -19.15 -0.69
N THR A 87 -21.04 -20.32 -1.23
CA THR A 87 -21.82 -21.06 -2.21
C THR A 87 -23.10 -21.60 -1.59
N THR A 88 -23.01 -22.22 -0.41
CA THR A 88 -24.16 -22.72 0.35
C THR A 88 -25.11 -21.60 0.76
N GLU A 89 -24.60 -20.45 1.19
CA GLU A 89 -25.43 -19.27 1.49
C GLU A 89 -26.30 -18.89 0.29
N ARG A 90 -25.67 -18.76 -0.90
CA ARG A 90 -26.37 -18.41 -2.12
C ARG A 90 -27.44 -19.45 -2.49
N ASN A 91 -27.10 -20.74 -2.40
CA ASN A 91 -28.03 -21.83 -2.72
C ASN A 91 -29.24 -21.81 -1.78
N LEU A 92 -29.02 -21.61 -0.48
CA LEU A 92 -30.07 -21.44 0.51
C LEU A 92 -30.95 -20.21 0.24
N GLN A 93 -30.34 -19.05 -0.01
CA GLN A 93 -31.08 -17.81 -0.31
C GLN A 93 -31.96 -17.96 -1.55
N ASN A 94 -31.46 -18.59 -2.61
CA ASN A 94 -32.19 -18.82 -3.84
C ASN A 94 -33.33 -19.85 -3.63
N ALA A 95 -33.02 -20.97 -3.01
CA ALA A 95 -34.00 -22.03 -2.78
C ALA A 95 -35.15 -21.61 -1.85
N LEU A 96 -34.80 -20.88 -0.79
CA LEU A 96 -35.75 -20.43 0.23
C LEU A 96 -36.38 -19.05 -0.07
N ARG A 97 -35.91 -18.37 -1.13
CA ARG A 97 -36.33 -17.02 -1.53
C ARG A 97 -36.24 -16.00 -0.41
N CYS A 98 -35.15 -16.05 0.35
CA CYS A 98 -34.93 -15.17 1.48
C CYS A 98 -33.63 -14.35 1.28
N GLU A 99 -33.63 -13.08 1.70
CA GLU A 99 -32.44 -12.23 1.64
C GLU A 99 -31.50 -12.43 2.83
N LYS A 100 -32.06 -12.78 4.00
CA LYS A 100 -31.32 -12.99 5.26
C LYS A 100 -31.72 -14.31 5.90
N LEU A 101 -30.75 -15.20 6.07
CA LEU A 101 -30.96 -16.51 6.68
C LEU A 101 -31.30 -16.42 8.18
N GLU A 102 -30.68 -15.51 8.91
CA GLU A 102 -30.79 -15.35 10.37
C GLU A 102 -32.22 -15.09 10.86
N THR A 103 -32.98 -14.32 10.10
CA THR A 103 -34.34 -13.88 10.50
C THR A 103 -35.47 -14.66 9.82
N SER A 104 -35.13 -15.49 8.84
CA SER A 104 -36.12 -16.06 7.93
C SER A 104 -36.17 -17.60 7.92
N CYS A 105 -35.23 -18.27 8.57
CA CYS A 105 -35.05 -19.71 8.46
C CYS A 105 -35.01 -20.42 9.83
N PHE A 106 -35.54 -21.62 9.88
CA PHE A 106 -35.44 -22.55 11.02
C PHE A 106 -35.07 -23.94 10.52
N ILE A 107 -34.55 -24.78 11.42
CA ILE A 107 -34.01 -26.09 11.09
C ILE A 107 -34.90 -27.17 11.68
N LEU A 108 -35.26 -28.18 10.87
CA LEU A 108 -35.95 -29.36 11.29
C LEU A 108 -35.11 -30.62 11.04
N PRO A 109 -34.94 -31.52 11.99
CA PRO A 109 -34.26 -32.79 11.77
C PRO A 109 -35.00 -33.63 10.72
N LEU A 110 -34.23 -34.42 9.98
CA LEU A 110 -34.78 -35.37 9.01
C LEU A 110 -34.52 -36.78 9.53
N GLU A 111 -35.60 -37.56 9.80
CA GLU A 111 -35.48 -38.88 10.39
C GLU A 111 -35.13 -39.96 9.35
N ASP A 112 -35.58 -39.82 8.08
CA ASP A 112 -35.31 -40.77 7.01
C ASP A 112 -34.78 -40.05 5.76
N ASN A 113 -33.59 -40.41 5.31
CA ASN A 113 -33.04 -39.93 4.06
C ASN A 113 -32.82 -41.07 3.07
N ILE A 114 -33.67 -41.17 2.04
CA ILE A 114 -33.48 -42.10 0.93
C ILE A 114 -32.36 -41.57 0.06
N ILE A 115 -31.25 -42.30 -0.05
CA ILE A 115 -30.12 -41.98 -0.89
C ILE A 115 -30.45 -42.44 -2.31
N GLU A 116 -30.65 -41.46 -3.21
CA GLU A 116 -30.85 -41.73 -4.64
C GLU A 116 -29.68 -41.14 -5.44
N PHE A 117 -29.19 -41.90 -6.43
CA PHE A 117 -28.16 -41.47 -7.34
C PHE A 117 -28.75 -41.02 -8.67
N ALA A 118 -28.23 -39.93 -9.21
CA ALA A 118 -28.63 -39.43 -10.53
C ALA A 118 -28.18 -40.40 -11.62
N THR A 119 -29.04 -40.71 -12.55
CA THR A 119 -28.66 -41.35 -13.83
C THR A 119 -28.24 -40.34 -14.86
N GLU A 120 -28.82 -39.12 -14.80
CA GLU A 120 -28.49 -38.00 -15.72
C GLU A 120 -28.50 -36.69 -14.92
N ALA A 121 -27.40 -35.92 -14.99
CA ALA A 121 -27.30 -34.59 -14.42
C ALA A 121 -26.91 -33.58 -15.51
N ARG A 122 -27.73 -32.55 -15.69
CA ARG A 122 -27.46 -31.47 -16.63
C ARG A 122 -26.96 -30.25 -15.88
N ILE A 123 -25.80 -29.76 -16.30
CA ILE A 123 -25.12 -28.65 -15.69
C ILE A 123 -24.77 -27.58 -16.74
N SER A 124 -24.76 -26.32 -16.33
CA SER A 124 -24.33 -25.21 -17.17
C SER A 124 -23.21 -24.44 -16.52
N LEU A 125 -22.17 -24.11 -17.28
CA LEU A 125 -21.10 -23.23 -16.83
C LEU A 125 -21.61 -21.79 -16.74
N ILE A 126 -21.28 -21.09 -15.66
CA ILE A 126 -21.52 -19.64 -15.57
C ILE A 126 -20.49 -18.91 -16.41
N ALA A 127 -20.97 -18.01 -17.23
CA ALA A 127 -20.12 -17.19 -18.09
C ALA A 127 -19.10 -16.38 -17.26
N ASN A 128 -17.83 -16.51 -17.57
CA ASN A 128 -16.74 -15.80 -16.93
C ASN A 128 -15.70 -15.34 -17.98
N GLN A 129 -14.61 -14.72 -17.52
CA GLN A 129 -13.59 -14.15 -18.38
C GLN A 129 -12.65 -15.18 -19.05
N TYR A 130 -12.74 -16.45 -18.66
CA TYR A 130 -11.81 -17.49 -19.08
C TYR A 130 -12.44 -18.37 -20.16
N ASP A 131 -11.71 -18.54 -21.26
CA ASP A 131 -12.04 -19.54 -22.27
C ASP A 131 -11.38 -20.87 -21.85
N TYR A 132 -12.12 -21.73 -21.20
CA TYR A 132 -11.63 -23.06 -20.82
C TYR A 132 -11.62 -24.00 -22.03
N ALA A 133 -10.54 -24.74 -22.21
CA ALA A 133 -10.56 -25.85 -23.15
C ALA A 133 -11.57 -26.92 -22.65
N THR A 134 -12.39 -27.45 -23.53
CA THR A 134 -13.42 -28.49 -23.21
C THR A 134 -12.81 -29.68 -22.49
N GLU A 135 -11.65 -30.16 -22.96
CA GLU A 135 -10.92 -31.28 -22.36
C GLU A 135 -10.52 -31.01 -20.90
N THR A 136 -10.11 -29.76 -20.58
CA THR A 136 -9.73 -29.38 -19.22
C THR A 136 -10.96 -29.36 -18.31
N LEU A 137 -12.09 -28.84 -18.79
CA LEU A 137 -13.34 -28.82 -18.02
C LEU A 137 -13.85 -30.23 -17.76
N ASP A 138 -13.77 -31.12 -18.74
CA ASP A 138 -14.21 -32.51 -18.58
C ASP A 138 -13.37 -33.26 -17.54
N VAL A 139 -12.05 -33.09 -17.56
CA VAL A 139 -11.18 -33.68 -16.54
C VAL A 139 -11.48 -33.14 -15.14
N MET A 140 -11.68 -31.82 -15.03
CA MET A 140 -12.02 -31.20 -13.74
C MET A 140 -13.36 -31.70 -13.20
N LEU A 141 -14.39 -31.79 -14.03
CA LEU A 141 -15.70 -32.31 -13.64
C LEU A 141 -15.62 -33.78 -13.25
N GLN A 142 -14.87 -34.60 -14.00
CA GLN A 142 -14.66 -36.00 -13.66
C GLN A 142 -13.96 -36.17 -12.30
N ASN A 143 -12.96 -35.34 -12.01
CA ASN A 143 -12.25 -35.38 -10.74
C ASN A 143 -13.11 -34.83 -9.59
N TYR A 144 -13.92 -33.79 -9.82
CA TYR A 144 -14.83 -33.24 -8.83
C TYR A 144 -15.90 -34.26 -8.40
N PHE A 145 -16.49 -35.00 -9.35
CA PHE A 145 -17.50 -36.03 -9.10
C PHE A 145 -16.89 -37.44 -8.85
N LEU A 146 -15.60 -37.55 -8.59
CA LEU A 146 -14.98 -38.81 -8.15
C LEU A 146 -15.64 -39.31 -6.86
N TYR A 147 -16.01 -38.37 -5.99
CA TYR A 147 -16.81 -38.63 -4.77
C TYR A 147 -18.27 -38.20 -4.98
N PRO A 148 -19.25 -38.91 -4.36
CA PRO A 148 -20.65 -38.55 -4.46
C PRO A 148 -20.92 -37.12 -3.91
N ARG A 149 -21.58 -36.28 -4.71
CA ARG A 149 -21.97 -34.92 -4.33
C ARG A 149 -23.47 -34.81 -4.30
N PHE A 150 -24.03 -34.30 -3.18
CA PHE A 150 -25.46 -34.05 -3.04
C PHE A 150 -25.82 -32.70 -3.58
N LEU A 151 -26.65 -32.66 -4.61
CA LEU A 151 -26.97 -31.42 -5.33
C LEU A 151 -28.49 -31.27 -5.45
N HIS A 152 -28.96 -30.00 -5.45
CA HIS A 152 -30.35 -29.67 -5.78
C HIS A 152 -30.39 -29.00 -7.16
N VAL A 153 -31.57 -29.02 -7.76
CA VAL A 153 -31.82 -28.26 -9.00
C VAL A 153 -31.70 -26.75 -8.69
N ASN A 154 -31.00 -26.02 -9.52
CA ASN A 154 -30.58 -24.61 -9.38
C ASN A 154 -29.49 -24.35 -8.34
N ASP A 155 -28.91 -25.39 -7.75
CA ASP A 155 -27.70 -25.20 -6.94
C ASP A 155 -26.52 -24.78 -7.82
N MET A 156 -25.70 -23.92 -7.24
CA MET A 156 -24.41 -23.58 -7.77
C MET A 156 -23.33 -24.35 -7.02
N PHE A 157 -22.36 -24.86 -7.74
CA PHE A 157 -21.14 -25.43 -7.16
C PHE A 157 -19.91 -24.87 -7.85
N LYS A 158 -18.80 -24.92 -7.13
CA LYS A 158 -17.55 -24.29 -7.50
C LYS A 158 -16.46 -25.34 -7.71
N ILE A 159 -15.68 -25.20 -8.78
CA ILE A 159 -14.49 -26.03 -9.03
C ILE A 159 -13.27 -25.13 -9.08
N ASP A 160 -12.28 -25.39 -8.23
CA ASP A 160 -10.98 -24.71 -8.26
C ASP A 160 -10.01 -25.51 -9.12
N MET A 161 -9.47 -24.89 -10.16
CA MET A 161 -8.54 -25.56 -11.08
C MET A 161 -7.29 -26.12 -10.40
N LYS A 162 -6.83 -25.48 -9.31
CA LYS A 162 -5.65 -25.97 -8.58
C LYS A 162 -5.84 -27.30 -7.90
N GLU A 163 -7.07 -27.62 -7.53
CA GLU A 163 -7.38 -28.84 -6.78
C GLU A 163 -7.69 -30.03 -7.69
N TYR A 164 -8.30 -29.74 -8.85
CA TYR A 164 -8.87 -30.77 -9.71
C TYR A 164 -8.19 -30.92 -11.08
N ALA A 165 -7.27 -30.01 -11.45
CA ALA A 165 -6.50 -30.15 -12.68
C ALA A 165 -5.22 -30.96 -12.43
N GLU A 166 -4.91 -31.87 -13.34
CA GLU A 166 -3.64 -32.60 -13.32
C GLU A 166 -2.45 -31.64 -13.55
N SER A 167 -1.31 -31.93 -12.91
CA SER A 167 -0.10 -31.09 -12.95
C SER A 167 0.44 -30.81 -14.34
N GLN A 168 0.05 -31.59 -15.35
CA GLN A 168 0.46 -31.44 -16.75
C GLN A 168 -0.10 -30.17 -17.42
N PHE A 169 -1.21 -29.61 -16.91
CA PHE A 169 -1.84 -28.40 -17.46
C PHE A 169 -1.23 -27.08 -16.95
N TYR A 170 -0.29 -27.13 -16.01
CA TYR A 170 0.34 -25.95 -15.41
C TYR A 170 1.60 -25.46 -16.14
N SER A 171 1.82 -25.82 -17.40
CA SER A 171 2.97 -25.30 -18.15
C SER A 171 2.84 -23.79 -18.41
N SER A 172 3.68 -23.03 -17.69
CA SER A 172 4.09 -21.66 -18.00
C SER A 172 3.00 -20.55 -18.02
N GLY A 173 2.45 -20.21 -16.85
CA GLY A 173 1.73 -18.95 -16.65
C GLY A 173 1.76 -18.51 -15.19
N PRO A 174 1.60 -17.20 -14.87
CA PRO A 174 1.50 -16.76 -13.49
C PRO A 174 0.34 -17.47 -12.80
N SER A 175 0.51 -17.81 -11.53
CA SER A 175 -0.42 -18.59 -10.69
C SER A 175 -1.78 -17.87 -10.53
N VAL A 176 -2.60 -17.89 -11.55
CA VAL A 176 -3.96 -17.36 -11.52
C VAL A 176 -4.88 -18.42 -10.93
N ASN A 177 -5.60 -18.05 -9.87
CA ASN A 177 -6.62 -18.92 -9.30
C ASN A 177 -7.85 -18.89 -10.23
N TYR A 178 -7.92 -19.84 -11.15
CA TYR A 178 -9.09 -20.02 -11.98
C TYR A 178 -10.15 -20.82 -11.21
N THR A 179 -11.28 -20.19 -10.97
CA THR A 179 -12.44 -20.82 -10.35
C THR A 179 -13.57 -20.86 -11.36
N ALA A 180 -14.11 -22.06 -11.62
CA ALA A 180 -15.27 -22.24 -12.49
C ALA A 180 -16.52 -22.46 -11.62
N TYR A 181 -17.61 -21.77 -11.94
CA TYR A 181 -18.90 -21.93 -11.29
C TYR A 181 -19.87 -22.62 -12.25
N PHE A 182 -20.61 -23.62 -11.73
CA PHE A 182 -21.59 -24.36 -12.49
C PHE A 182 -22.95 -24.29 -11.79
N ILE A 183 -24.02 -24.32 -12.59
CA ILE A 183 -25.41 -24.40 -12.09
C ILE A 183 -26.00 -25.74 -12.53
N VAL A 184 -26.67 -26.41 -11.60
CA VAL A 184 -27.42 -27.63 -11.86
C VAL A 184 -28.77 -27.28 -12.48
N LYS A 185 -29.03 -27.73 -13.71
CA LYS A 185 -30.29 -27.45 -14.43
C LYS A 185 -31.35 -28.52 -14.20
N THR A 186 -31.01 -29.78 -14.34
CA THR A 186 -31.93 -30.87 -14.16
C THR A 186 -31.22 -32.11 -13.61
N LEU A 187 -31.88 -32.81 -12.73
CA LEU A 187 -31.45 -34.08 -12.14
C LEU A 187 -32.49 -35.15 -12.45
N LYS A 188 -32.06 -36.31 -12.94
CA LYS A 188 -32.95 -37.43 -13.23
C LYS A 188 -32.45 -38.69 -12.55
N VAL A 189 -33.38 -39.44 -11.99
CA VAL A 189 -33.17 -40.72 -11.31
C VAL A 189 -33.97 -41.82 -12.04
N ASN A 190 -33.46 -43.00 -12.06
CA ASN A 190 -34.18 -44.14 -12.62
C ASN A 190 -35.02 -44.82 -11.52
N ARG A 191 -36.36 -44.70 -11.59
CA ARG A 191 -37.30 -45.44 -10.74
C ARG A 191 -38.12 -46.36 -11.61
N ASN A 192 -38.04 -47.65 -11.37
CA ASN A 192 -38.79 -48.67 -12.10
C ASN A 192 -38.63 -48.63 -13.63
N GLY A 193 -37.40 -48.34 -14.11
CA GLY A 193 -37.11 -48.25 -15.55
C GLY A 193 -37.45 -46.93 -16.22
N CYS A 194 -38.09 -46.00 -15.51
CA CYS A 194 -38.42 -44.66 -16.03
C CYS A 194 -37.49 -43.58 -15.47
N LYS A 195 -36.99 -42.71 -16.32
CA LYS A 195 -36.19 -41.54 -15.91
C LYS A 195 -37.13 -40.43 -15.41
N ILE A 196 -37.11 -40.20 -14.09
CA ILE A 196 -37.94 -39.18 -13.44
C ILE A 196 -37.07 -38.01 -13.01
N SER A 197 -37.52 -36.79 -13.23
CA SER A 197 -36.88 -35.59 -12.73
C SER A 197 -37.10 -35.44 -11.24
N VAL A 198 -36.03 -35.24 -10.47
CA VAL A 198 -36.04 -35.04 -9.03
C VAL A 198 -35.42 -33.69 -8.67
N ASN A 199 -35.79 -33.15 -7.50
CA ASN A 199 -35.27 -31.86 -7.06
C ASN A 199 -33.88 -31.96 -6.44
N ASN A 200 -33.51 -33.10 -5.90
CA ASN A 200 -32.21 -33.35 -5.28
C ASN A 200 -31.84 -34.84 -5.36
N CYS A 201 -30.57 -35.13 -5.55
CA CYS A 201 -30.00 -36.48 -5.51
C CYS A 201 -28.46 -36.39 -5.47
N TYR A 202 -27.82 -37.56 -5.27
CA TYR A 202 -26.36 -37.67 -5.39
C TYR A 202 -25.92 -37.79 -6.85
N VAL A 203 -24.86 -37.11 -7.18
CA VAL A 203 -24.18 -37.22 -8.48
C VAL A 203 -22.78 -37.77 -8.25
N VAL A 204 -22.42 -38.85 -8.97
CA VAL A 204 -21.12 -39.53 -8.85
C VAL A 204 -20.64 -40.02 -10.19
N ARG A 205 -19.32 -39.98 -10.38
CA ARG A 205 -18.69 -40.51 -11.58
C ARG A 205 -18.93 -42.04 -11.69
N GLY A 206 -19.30 -42.47 -12.87
CA GLY A 206 -19.55 -43.89 -13.17
C GLY A 206 -21.03 -44.31 -13.09
N GLU A 207 -21.84 -43.70 -12.25
CA GLU A 207 -23.30 -43.95 -12.17
C GLU A 207 -24.09 -42.83 -12.86
N SER A 208 -23.61 -41.58 -12.80
CA SER A 208 -24.28 -40.41 -13.34
C SER A 208 -23.72 -39.99 -14.66
N THR A 209 -24.57 -39.82 -15.70
CA THR A 209 -24.17 -39.19 -16.96
C THR A 209 -24.26 -37.70 -16.81
N LEU A 210 -23.08 -37.01 -16.92
CA LEU A 210 -23.01 -35.55 -16.92
C LEU A 210 -23.21 -35.00 -18.32
N ILE A 211 -24.13 -34.05 -18.47
CA ILE A 211 -24.40 -33.35 -19.72
C ILE A 211 -24.18 -31.86 -19.49
N GLN A 212 -23.19 -31.30 -20.16
CA GLN A 212 -22.94 -29.89 -20.11
C GLN A 212 -23.80 -29.16 -21.15
N GLU A 213 -24.63 -28.22 -20.68
CA GLU A 213 -25.46 -27.37 -21.53
C GLU A 213 -24.72 -26.05 -21.86
N ALA A 214 -25.37 -25.17 -22.63
CA ALA A 214 -24.85 -23.85 -22.97
C ALA A 214 -24.53 -23.03 -21.72
N GLN A 215 -23.56 -22.12 -21.86
CA GLN A 215 -23.20 -21.18 -20.80
C GLN A 215 -24.38 -20.30 -20.41
N VAL A 216 -24.47 -19.98 -19.13
CA VAL A 216 -25.55 -19.18 -18.54
C VAL A 216 -24.98 -17.97 -17.84
N HIS A 217 -25.67 -16.85 -17.95
CA HIS A 217 -25.38 -15.64 -17.20
C HIS A 217 -26.07 -15.70 -15.84
N ASP A 218 -25.30 -15.56 -14.76
CA ASP A 218 -25.85 -15.46 -13.39
C ASP A 218 -24.83 -14.79 -12.47
N TYR A 219 -25.31 -14.30 -11.33
CA TYR A 219 -24.47 -13.74 -10.27
C TYR A 219 -23.67 -14.85 -9.59
N ILE A 220 -22.37 -14.58 -9.38
CA ILE A 220 -21.52 -15.49 -8.58
C ILE A 220 -21.81 -15.33 -7.07
N PRO A 221 -21.41 -16.26 -6.21
CA PRO A 221 -21.59 -16.12 -4.76
C PRO A 221 -21.00 -14.82 -4.25
N ARG A 222 -21.72 -14.13 -3.39
CA ARG A 222 -21.26 -12.89 -2.75
C ARG A 222 -20.14 -13.20 -1.77
N GLY A 223 -18.91 -12.94 -2.19
CA GLY A 223 -17.77 -13.18 -1.34
C GLY A 223 -17.67 -12.19 -0.20
N ARG A 224 -17.66 -12.70 1.02
CA ARG A 224 -17.24 -11.93 2.19
C ARG A 224 -15.73 -12.04 2.28
N VAL A 225 -15.03 -10.91 2.33
CA VAL A 225 -13.55 -10.92 2.43
C VAL A 225 -13.19 -11.19 3.89
N TYR A 226 -13.15 -12.47 4.25
CA TYR A 226 -12.61 -12.92 5.52
C TYR A 226 -11.32 -13.69 5.26
N SER A 227 -10.27 -13.40 5.99
CA SER A 227 -9.20 -14.35 6.23
C SER A 227 -9.20 -14.68 7.70
N PHE A 228 -9.38 -15.96 8.03
CA PHE A 228 -9.30 -16.43 9.39
C PHE A 228 -7.87 -16.83 9.71
N PRO A 229 -7.25 -16.26 10.74
CA PRO A 229 -6.09 -16.87 11.34
C PRO A 229 -6.59 -18.03 12.21
N ASN A 230 -6.12 -19.23 11.93
CA ASN A 230 -6.26 -20.48 12.72
C ASN A 230 -7.57 -20.73 13.49
N SER A 231 -8.06 -21.94 13.43
CA SER A 231 -9.22 -22.50 14.13
C SER A 231 -9.31 -22.21 15.66
N ALA A 232 -8.20 -21.84 16.29
CA ALA A 232 -8.15 -21.45 17.70
C ALA A 232 -8.88 -20.13 18.03
N LEU A 233 -9.12 -19.26 17.05
CA LEU A 233 -9.78 -17.95 17.27
C LEU A 233 -11.31 -18.04 17.27
N LEU A 234 -11.87 -19.08 16.72
CA LEU A 234 -13.32 -19.34 16.80
C LEU A 234 -13.77 -19.70 18.21
N ARG A 235 -12.84 -20.07 19.09
CA ARG A 235 -13.12 -20.68 20.39
C ARG A 235 -13.36 -19.73 21.56
N ARG A 236 -12.98 -18.46 21.56
CA ARG A 236 -12.91 -17.72 22.83
C ARG A 236 -13.22 -16.24 22.89
N ASN A 237 -13.53 -15.47 21.85
CA ASN A 237 -13.60 -14.02 22.06
C ASN A 237 -14.74 -13.29 21.34
N GLU A 238 -15.42 -12.42 22.11
CA GLU A 238 -16.22 -11.29 21.57
C GLU A 238 -15.39 -10.38 20.66
N ASP A 239 -14.07 -10.32 20.84
CA ASP A 239 -13.15 -9.61 19.95
C ASP A 239 -13.02 -10.26 18.57
N ALA A 240 -13.17 -11.59 18.45
CA ALA A 240 -13.25 -12.27 17.16
C ALA A 240 -14.54 -11.89 16.40
N ARG A 241 -15.65 -11.63 17.09
CA ARG A 241 -16.89 -11.11 16.46
C ARG A 241 -16.71 -9.69 15.93
N LYS A 242 -15.94 -8.84 16.62
CA LYS A 242 -15.58 -7.52 16.11
C LYS A 242 -14.64 -7.63 14.88
N LEU A 243 -13.73 -8.60 14.87
CA LEU A 243 -12.84 -8.90 13.74
C LEU A 243 -13.60 -9.50 12.54
N LEU A 244 -14.66 -10.26 12.76
CA LEU A 244 -15.56 -10.77 11.71
C LEU A 244 -16.26 -9.65 10.92
N ASN A 245 -16.46 -8.49 11.53
CA ASN A 245 -17.00 -7.31 10.87
C ASN A 245 -15.94 -6.47 10.12
N TYR A 246 -14.65 -6.84 10.18
CA TYR A 246 -13.57 -6.17 9.44
C TYR A 246 -13.53 -6.59 7.97
N ASN A 247 -14.62 -6.38 7.26
CA ASN A 247 -14.68 -6.67 5.81
C ASN A 247 -13.71 -5.80 5.00
N TYR A 248 -13.36 -4.61 5.49
CA TYR A 248 -12.47 -3.66 4.80
C TYR A 248 -11.76 -2.76 5.80
N PRO A 249 -10.52 -2.31 5.46
CA PRO A 249 -9.86 -1.29 6.24
C PRO A 249 -10.71 -0.01 6.22
N SER A 250 -10.81 0.67 7.36
CA SER A 250 -11.54 1.93 7.51
C SER A 250 -11.14 2.97 6.46
N ALA A 251 -9.88 2.95 6.04
CA ALA A 251 -9.33 3.80 4.99
C ALA A 251 -10.06 3.68 3.63
N LEU A 252 -10.57 2.51 3.30
CA LEU A 252 -11.31 2.23 2.06
C LEU A 252 -12.81 2.12 2.29
N ALA A 253 -13.29 2.17 3.54
CA ALA A 253 -14.69 1.95 3.88
C ALA A 253 -15.62 3.03 3.31
N GLU A 254 -15.22 4.32 3.37
CA GLU A 254 -16.02 5.42 2.79
C GLU A 254 -16.12 5.33 1.26
N PRO A 255 -15.01 5.26 0.50
CA PRO A 255 -15.08 5.11 -0.95
C PRO A 255 -15.86 3.87 -1.37
N MET A 256 -15.76 2.79 -0.60
CA MET A 256 -16.44 1.55 -0.86
C MET A 256 -17.96 1.66 -0.67
N LYS A 257 -18.43 2.21 0.46
CA LYS A 257 -19.85 2.45 0.69
C LYS A 257 -20.44 3.37 -0.37
N HIS A 258 -19.70 4.40 -0.77
CA HIS A 258 -20.12 5.32 -1.82
C HIS A 258 -20.27 4.60 -3.17
N LEU A 259 -19.27 3.81 -3.57
CA LEU A 259 -19.33 3.06 -4.82
C LEU A 259 -20.43 1.97 -4.77
N GLU A 260 -20.62 1.31 -3.62
CA GLU A 260 -21.70 0.34 -3.40
C GLU A 260 -23.08 1.01 -3.58
N PHE A 261 -23.25 2.19 -2.99
CA PHE A 261 -24.48 2.99 -3.13
C PHE A 261 -24.76 3.34 -4.60
N CYS A 262 -23.71 3.73 -5.35
CA CYS A 262 -23.84 4.07 -6.78
C CYS A 262 -24.17 2.85 -7.67
N ILE A 263 -23.66 1.66 -7.33
CA ILE A 263 -23.84 0.44 -8.15
C ILE A 263 -25.18 -0.26 -7.83
N THR A 264 -25.60 -0.28 -6.56
CA THR A 264 -26.79 -1.03 -6.12
C THR A 264 -28.06 -0.80 -6.96
N PRO A 265 -28.39 0.43 -7.40
CA PRO A 265 -29.58 0.66 -8.23
C PRO A 265 -29.58 -0.11 -9.54
N PHE A 266 -28.40 -0.34 -10.14
CA PHE A 266 -28.26 -1.05 -11.42
C PHE A 266 -28.37 -2.58 -11.29
N LEU A 267 -28.30 -3.11 -10.07
CA LEU A 267 -28.46 -4.55 -9.78
C LEU A 267 -29.92 -4.95 -9.57
N LYS A 268 -30.82 -3.99 -9.32
CA LYS A 268 -32.23 -4.25 -9.08
C LYS A 268 -32.95 -4.42 -10.43
N LYS A 269 -33.60 -5.59 -10.63
CA LYS A 269 -34.33 -5.91 -11.87
C LYS A 269 -35.52 -4.97 -12.14
N ASP A 270 -36.10 -4.40 -11.11
CA ASP A 270 -37.32 -3.58 -11.19
C ASP A 270 -37.06 -2.13 -11.58
N ILE A 271 -35.80 -1.68 -11.56
CA ILE A 271 -35.44 -0.29 -11.82
C ILE A 271 -34.70 -0.19 -13.15
N GLN A 272 -35.40 0.26 -14.18
CA GLN A 272 -34.79 0.59 -15.46
C GLN A 272 -34.25 2.03 -15.42
N LEU A 273 -32.99 2.20 -15.03
CA LEU A 273 -32.33 3.49 -15.10
C LEU A 273 -31.81 3.71 -16.53
N ASN A 274 -32.30 4.76 -17.19
CA ASN A 274 -31.79 5.16 -18.50
C ASN A 274 -30.47 5.93 -18.39
N VAL A 275 -29.56 5.42 -17.55
CA VAL A 275 -28.25 6.01 -17.24
C VAL A 275 -27.18 4.93 -17.41
N ARG A 276 -26.02 5.31 -17.91
CA ARG A 276 -24.91 4.39 -18.18
C ARG A 276 -24.09 4.19 -16.89
N PRO A 277 -23.94 2.98 -16.35
CA PRO A 277 -23.17 2.72 -15.12
C PRO A 277 -21.65 2.78 -15.37
N VAL A 278 -21.12 3.98 -15.54
CA VAL A 278 -19.71 4.24 -15.82
C VAL A 278 -19.17 5.18 -14.72
N PHE A 279 -18.22 4.71 -13.92
CA PHE A 279 -17.68 5.41 -12.76
C PHE A 279 -16.17 5.64 -12.87
N LEU A 280 -15.67 6.69 -12.21
CA LEU A 280 -14.25 7.01 -12.15
C LEU A 280 -13.75 6.97 -10.71
N VAL A 281 -12.68 6.24 -10.43
CA VAL A 281 -12.00 6.21 -9.14
C VAL A 281 -10.68 6.97 -9.26
N LYS A 282 -10.57 8.12 -8.59
CA LYS A 282 -9.34 8.94 -8.56
C LYS A 282 -8.59 8.76 -7.24
N GLY A 283 -7.27 8.83 -7.30
CA GLY A 283 -6.42 8.81 -6.11
C GLY A 283 -4.97 8.51 -6.47
N PRO A 284 -4.03 8.72 -5.55
CA PRO A 284 -2.60 8.55 -5.82
C PRO A 284 -2.25 7.12 -6.23
N ARG A 285 -1.13 6.92 -6.92
CA ARG A 285 -0.62 5.58 -7.24
C ARG A 285 -0.39 4.79 -5.97
N GLY A 286 -0.78 3.50 -5.98
CA GLY A 286 -0.61 2.64 -4.80
C GLY A 286 -1.62 2.87 -3.68
N SER A 287 -2.67 3.68 -3.85
CA SER A 287 -3.69 3.93 -2.81
C SER A 287 -4.71 2.78 -2.61
N GLY A 288 -4.62 1.70 -3.38
CA GLY A 288 -5.52 0.54 -3.25
C GLY A 288 -6.77 0.59 -4.13
N LYS A 289 -6.80 1.43 -5.18
CA LYS A 289 -7.95 1.54 -6.12
C LYS A 289 -8.37 0.20 -6.73
N HIS A 290 -7.40 -0.60 -7.16
CA HIS A 290 -7.64 -1.95 -7.70
C HIS A 290 -8.30 -2.87 -6.67
N GLU A 291 -7.74 -2.91 -5.45
CA GLU A 291 -8.30 -3.74 -4.37
C GLU A 291 -9.70 -3.28 -3.96
N LEU A 292 -9.97 -1.98 -3.98
CA LEU A 292 -11.30 -1.41 -3.73
C LEU A 292 -12.33 -1.96 -4.72
N VAL A 293 -12.04 -1.89 -6.03
CA VAL A 293 -12.99 -2.30 -7.08
C VAL A 293 -13.16 -3.81 -7.10
N ARG A 294 -12.07 -4.57 -6.95
CA ARG A 294 -12.10 -6.04 -6.85
C ARG A 294 -12.94 -6.50 -5.68
N ALA A 295 -12.78 -5.84 -4.56
CA ALA A 295 -13.51 -6.17 -3.34
C ALA A 295 -15.01 -5.91 -3.47
N ILE A 296 -15.42 -4.79 -4.08
CA ILE A 296 -16.81 -4.49 -4.37
C ILE A 296 -17.41 -5.50 -5.35
N SER A 297 -16.70 -5.82 -6.41
CA SER A 297 -17.16 -6.82 -7.39
C SER A 297 -17.46 -8.15 -6.70
N LYS A 298 -16.55 -8.61 -5.84
CA LYS A 298 -16.73 -9.83 -5.05
C LYS A 298 -17.91 -9.74 -4.08
N ARG A 299 -18.06 -8.61 -3.37
CA ARG A 299 -19.16 -8.39 -2.42
C ARG A 299 -20.53 -8.37 -3.09
N MET A 300 -20.61 -7.89 -4.32
CA MET A 300 -21.85 -7.83 -5.09
C MET A 300 -22.14 -9.08 -5.92
N GLY A 301 -21.21 -10.04 -5.95
CA GLY A 301 -21.34 -11.27 -6.74
C GLY A 301 -21.22 -11.02 -8.24
N LEU A 302 -20.38 -10.07 -8.64
CA LEU A 302 -20.14 -9.69 -10.04
C LEU A 302 -18.82 -10.27 -10.53
N ASN A 303 -18.78 -10.72 -11.77
CA ASN A 303 -17.52 -11.05 -12.43
C ASN A 303 -16.61 -9.82 -12.49
N PHE A 304 -15.30 -10.00 -12.29
CA PHE A 304 -14.34 -8.91 -12.32
C PHE A 304 -13.37 -9.08 -13.49
N LEU A 305 -13.45 -8.17 -14.45
CA LEU A 305 -12.57 -8.13 -15.61
C LEU A 305 -11.61 -6.95 -15.46
N ASP A 306 -10.33 -7.25 -15.22
CA ASP A 306 -9.27 -6.25 -15.02
C ASP A 306 -8.48 -6.05 -16.31
N ILE A 307 -8.42 -4.81 -16.78
CA ILE A 307 -7.70 -4.41 -17.99
C ILE A 307 -6.89 -3.16 -17.73
N ASP A 308 -5.59 -3.25 -17.99
CA ASP A 308 -4.73 -2.06 -17.97
C ASP A 308 -4.72 -1.38 -19.34
N PHE A 309 -5.05 -0.10 -19.38
CA PHE A 309 -4.99 0.68 -20.61
C PHE A 309 -3.60 0.77 -21.23
N ALA A 310 -2.54 0.62 -20.41
CA ALA A 310 -1.18 0.54 -20.95
C ALA A 310 -0.97 -0.68 -21.85
N GLU A 311 -1.67 -1.80 -21.60
CA GLU A 311 -1.62 -3.00 -22.43
C GLU A 311 -2.50 -2.89 -23.68
N VAL A 312 -3.60 -2.13 -23.59
CA VAL A 312 -4.52 -1.90 -24.72
C VAL A 312 -3.90 -0.95 -25.73
N GLN A 313 -3.17 0.05 -25.24
CA GLN A 313 -2.51 1.03 -26.11
C GLN A 313 -1.44 0.39 -26.98
N THR A 314 -1.49 0.68 -28.30
CA THR A 314 -0.53 0.19 -29.29
C THR A 314 0.03 1.36 -30.09
N LEU A 315 1.00 1.07 -30.95
CA LEU A 315 1.68 2.08 -31.78
C LEU A 315 0.70 2.77 -32.78
N THR A 316 -0.38 2.11 -33.15
CA THR A 316 -1.37 2.66 -34.10
C THR A 316 -2.76 2.77 -33.48
N SER A 317 -3.46 3.88 -33.75
CA SER A 317 -4.82 4.13 -33.23
C SER A 317 -5.81 3.04 -33.68
N ALA A 318 -5.67 2.53 -34.91
CA ALA A 318 -6.56 1.47 -35.45
C ALA A 318 -6.42 0.13 -34.71
N GLN A 319 -5.18 -0.26 -34.33
CA GLN A 319 -4.96 -1.47 -33.52
C GLN A 319 -5.48 -1.29 -32.09
N THR A 320 -5.34 -0.11 -31.52
CA THR A 320 -5.89 0.23 -30.19
C THR A 320 -7.41 0.14 -30.21
N GLU A 321 -8.09 0.67 -31.24
CA GLU A 321 -9.54 0.52 -31.41
C GLU A 321 -9.97 -0.96 -31.53
N ALA A 322 -9.25 -1.76 -32.31
CA ALA A 322 -9.58 -3.19 -32.47
C ALA A 322 -9.43 -3.96 -31.14
N LYS A 323 -8.36 -3.69 -30.36
CA LYS A 323 -8.19 -4.28 -29.04
C LYS A 323 -9.29 -3.85 -28.09
N LEU A 324 -9.64 -2.54 -28.08
CA LEU A 324 -10.69 -2.00 -27.25
C LEU A 324 -12.04 -2.69 -27.52
N ARG A 325 -12.42 -2.83 -28.80
CA ARG A 325 -13.63 -3.57 -29.19
C ARG A 325 -13.62 -5.02 -28.71
N LYS A 326 -12.46 -5.69 -28.78
CA LYS A 326 -12.33 -7.05 -28.27
C LYS A 326 -12.56 -7.11 -26.75
N VAL A 327 -11.97 -6.18 -25.99
CA VAL A 327 -12.16 -6.07 -24.54
C VAL A 327 -13.63 -5.85 -24.18
N LEU A 328 -14.30 -4.91 -24.84
CA LEU A 328 -15.71 -4.61 -24.60
C LEU A 328 -16.63 -5.79 -24.96
N LYS A 329 -16.36 -6.51 -26.04
CA LYS A 329 -17.08 -7.75 -26.40
C LYS A 329 -16.87 -8.85 -25.38
N ASN A 330 -15.65 -9.00 -24.83
CA ASN A 330 -15.39 -9.98 -23.77
C ASN A 330 -16.16 -9.61 -22.50
N ALA A 331 -16.21 -8.33 -22.12
CA ALA A 331 -17.02 -7.88 -21.00
C ALA A 331 -18.51 -8.16 -21.21
N GLU A 332 -19.00 -8.00 -22.45
CA GLU A 332 -20.39 -8.31 -22.82
C GLU A 332 -20.73 -9.80 -22.67
N ARG A 333 -19.78 -10.70 -22.90
CA ARG A 333 -19.93 -12.15 -22.71
C ARG A 333 -19.94 -12.58 -21.24
N CYS A 334 -19.33 -11.78 -20.35
CA CYS A 334 -19.13 -12.13 -18.96
C CYS A 334 -20.16 -11.51 -18.00
N VAL A 335 -21.23 -10.89 -18.50
CA VAL A 335 -22.27 -10.27 -17.65
C VAL A 335 -22.94 -11.29 -16.72
N PRO A 336 -23.29 -10.92 -15.48
CA PRO A 336 -23.06 -9.64 -14.80
C PRO A 336 -21.60 -9.41 -14.43
N CYS A 337 -21.02 -8.29 -14.86
CA CYS A 337 -19.62 -8.04 -14.59
C CYS A 337 -19.29 -6.56 -14.33
N VAL A 338 -18.16 -6.36 -13.64
CA VAL A 338 -17.45 -5.08 -13.52
C VAL A 338 -16.25 -5.12 -14.46
N LEU A 339 -16.25 -4.26 -15.47
CA LEU A 339 -15.08 -4.00 -16.29
C LEU A 339 -14.26 -2.91 -15.63
N TYR A 340 -13.13 -3.28 -15.07
CA TYR A 340 -12.19 -2.35 -14.47
C TYR A 340 -11.12 -1.94 -15.46
N LEU A 341 -11.04 -0.63 -15.71
CA LEU A 341 -10.13 -0.01 -16.65
C LEU A 341 -9.07 0.77 -15.88
N ASN A 342 -7.90 0.16 -15.69
CA ASN A 342 -6.82 0.76 -14.94
C ASN A 342 -6.04 1.78 -15.79
N ASN A 343 -5.52 2.85 -15.15
CA ASN A 343 -4.65 3.87 -15.74
C ASN A 343 -5.27 4.64 -16.91
N ILE A 344 -6.53 5.08 -16.80
CA ILE A 344 -7.22 5.82 -17.87
C ILE A 344 -6.52 7.15 -18.26
N GLN A 345 -5.67 7.71 -17.39
CA GLN A 345 -4.89 8.92 -17.71
C GLN A 345 -3.87 8.71 -18.84
N VAL A 346 -3.49 7.47 -19.10
CA VAL A 346 -2.58 7.12 -20.20
C VAL A 346 -3.35 7.06 -21.54
N PHE A 347 -4.63 6.70 -21.48
CA PHE A 347 -5.48 6.51 -22.65
C PHE A 347 -5.75 7.81 -23.40
N GLY A 348 -5.70 7.76 -24.71
CA GLY A 348 -5.90 8.93 -25.59
C GLY A 348 -4.70 9.89 -25.62
N LYS A 349 -3.50 9.42 -25.24
CA LYS A 349 -2.23 10.14 -25.47
C LYS A 349 -1.38 9.37 -26.45
N THR A 350 -0.76 10.07 -27.39
CA THR A 350 0.28 9.50 -28.27
C THR A 350 1.58 9.26 -27.48
N ALA A 351 2.54 8.54 -28.06
CA ALA A 351 3.87 8.36 -27.47
C ALA A 351 4.58 9.70 -27.16
N GLU A 352 4.24 10.77 -27.88
CA GLU A 352 4.72 12.13 -27.67
C GLU A 352 3.91 12.94 -26.63
N GLY A 353 2.91 12.33 -25.99
CA GLY A 353 2.07 12.96 -24.98
C GLY A 353 0.95 13.87 -25.55
N GLN A 354 0.79 13.93 -26.87
CA GLN A 354 -0.31 14.67 -27.50
C GLN A 354 -1.62 13.92 -27.38
N LYS A 355 -2.76 14.63 -27.40
CA LYS A 355 -4.08 14.02 -27.34
C LYS A 355 -4.42 13.31 -28.67
N ASP A 356 -4.90 12.08 -28.58
CA ASP A 356 -5.47 11.34 -29.71
C ASP A 356 -7.00 11.37 -29.64
N GLU A 357 -7.61 12.35 -30.29
CA GLU A 357 -9.06 12.55 -30.31
C GLU A 357 -9.82 11.38 -30.96
N ARG A 358 -9.16 10.68 -31.87
CA ARG A 358 -9.78 9.54 -32.59
C ARG A 358 -10.04 8.39 -31.62
N ILE A 359 -9.06 8.04 -30.77
CA ILE A 359 -9.21 6.94 -29.79
C ILE A 359 -10.26 7.32 -28.75
N ILE A 360 -10.27 8.58 -28.29
CA ILE A 360 -11.24 9.08 -27.32
C ILE A 360 -12.67 9.01 -27.88
N SER A 361 -12.86 9.47 -29.13
CA SER A 361 -14.18 9.42 -29.77
C SER A 361 -14.65 7.99 -30.06
N ALA A 362 -13.74 7.10 -30.46
CA ALA A 362 -14.03 5.68 -30.66
C ALA A 362 -14.48 5.01 -29.36
N PHE A 363 -13.77 5.26 -28.23
CA PHE A 363 -14.16 4.75 -26.91
C PHE A 363 -15.55 5.23 -26.51
N THR A 364 -15.82 6.52 -26.67
CA THR A 364 -17.13 7.11 -26.35
C THR A 364 -18.25 6.51 -27.17
N ALA A 365 -18.02 6.31 -28.47
CA ALA A 365 -18.99 5.70 -29.40
C ALA A 365 -19.26 4.23 -29.04
N GLU A 366 -18.22 3.45 -28.78
CA GLU A 366 -18.34 2.04 -28.39
C GLU A 366 -19.05 1.86 -27.03
N VAL A 367 -18.72 2.66 -26.02
CA VAL A 367 -19.43 2.66 -24.73
C VAL A 367 -20.89 3.04 -24.92
N THR A 368 -21.18 4.02 -25.77
CA THR A 368 -22.55 4.42 -26.07
C THR A 368 -23.33 3.29 -26.76
N SER A 369 -22.74 2.65 -27.78
CA SER A 369 -23.31 1.50 -28.48
C SER A 369 -23.56 0.32 -27.53
N LEU A 370 -22.67 0.10 -26.58
CA LEU A 370 -22.77 -0.94 -25.58
C LEU A 370 -24.02 -0.82 -24.71
N TYR A 371 -24.36 0.39 -24.29
CA TYR A 371 -25.52 0.65 -23.42
C TYR A 371 -26.82 0.96 -24.24
N SER A 372 -26.80 1.01 -25.55
CA SER A 372 -27.99 1.15 -26.33
C SER A 372 -28.83 -0.15 -26.43
N LYS A 373 -28.22 -1.30 -26.15
CA LYS A 373 -28.89 -2.61 -26.15
C LYS A 373 -29.48 -2.92 -24.77
N HIS A 374 -30.73 -3.33 -24.75
CA HIS A 374 -31.36 -3.82 -23.52
C HIS A 374 -30.69 -5.12 -23.05
N ARG A 375 -30.37 -5.22 -21.76
CA ARG A 375 -29.73 -6.40 -21.13
C ARG A 375 -30.46 -6.81 -19.89
N GLU A 376 -30.54 -8.11 -19.67
CA GLU A 376 -31.10 -8.67 -18.44
C GLU A 376 -30.14 -8.51 -17.25
N PHE A 377 -28.82 -8.58 -17.49
CA PHE A 377 -27.78 -8.47 -16.47
C PHE A 377 -26.94 -7.21 -16.67
N PRO A 378 -26.50 -6.54 -15.59
CA PRO A 378 -25.74 -5.30 -15.67
C PRO A 378 -24.29 -5.53 -16.10
N LEU A 379 -23.79 -4.60 -16.93
CA LEU A 379 -22.38 -4.38 -17.19
C LEU A 379 -22.01 -3.04 -16.55
N ILE A 380 -21.05 -3.04 -15.63
CA ILE A 380 -20.60 -1.83 -14.93
C ILE A 380 -19.17 -1.54 -15.37
N ILE A 381 -18.89 -0.32 -15.78
CA ILE A 381 -17.53 0.11 -16.13
C ILE A 381 -17.00 1.00 -15.02
N ILE A 382 -15.84 0.64 -14.48
CA ILE A 382 -15.15 1.44 -13.46
C ILE A 382 -13.74 1.72 -13.99
N ALA A 383 -13.44 2.99 -14.23
CA ALA A 383 -12.10 3.39 -14.62
C ALA A 383 -11.33 3.92 -13.40
N SER A 384 -10.00 3.75 -13.38
CA SER A 384 -9.15 4.37 -12.38
C SER A 384 -8.17 5.35 -13.00
N SER A 385 -7.95 6.47 -12.31
CA SER A 385 -6.95 7.48 -12.65
C SER A 385 -6.09 7.83 -11.44
N ASP A 386 -4.88 8.28 -11.72
CA ASP A 386 -4.10 9.00 -10.73
C ASP A 386 -4.72 10.40 -10.50
N GLU A 387 -4.07 11.24 -9.68
CA GLU A 387 -4.50 12.63 -9.43
C GLU A 387 -4.34 13.54 -10.67
N THR A 388 -3.66 13.05 -11.71
CA THR A 388 -3.51 13.77 -12.97
C THR A 388 -4.83 13.96 -13.69
N ASP A 389 -4.98 15.06 -14.41
CA ASP A 389 -6.19 15.38 -15.12
C ASP A 389 -6.49 14.38 -16.25
N VAL A 390 -7.68 13.82 -16.20
CA VAL A 390 -8.26 13.03 -17.29
C VAL A 390 -8.81 14.01 -18.34
N PRO A 391 -8.64 13.76 -19.65
CA PRO A 391 -9.22 14.60 -20.70
C PRO A 391 -10.70 14.91 -20.47
N ALA A 392 -11.11 16.17 -20.68
CA ALA A 392 -12.45 16.63 -20.37
C ALA A 392 -13.54 15.85 -21.16
N GLU A 393 -13.21 15.39 -22.35
CA GLU A 393 -14.07 14.58 -23.21
C GLU A 393 -14.36 13.21 -22.56
N LEU A 394 -13.35 12.59 -21.94
CA LEU A 394 -13.53 11.33 -21.20
C LEU A 394 -14.25 11.54 -19.88
N GLN A 395 -14.05 12.68 -19.20
CA GLN A 395 -14.74 12.96 -17.94
C GLN A 395 -16.26 12.97 -18.08
N ARG A 396 -16.78 13.40 -19.24
CA ARG A 396 -18.23 13.45 -19.53
C ARG A 396 -18.91 12.08 -19.61
N ILE A 397 -18.14 11.00 -19.75
CA ILE A 397 -18.68 9.64 -19.82
C ILE A 397 -19.03 9.13 -18.44
N PHE A 398 -18.30 9.59 -17.41
CA PHE A 398 -18.47 9.13 -16.04
C PHE A 398 -19.64 9.82 -15.36
N ILE A 399 -20.51 9.03 -14.70
CA ILE A 399 -21.63 9.57 -13.91
C ILE A 399 -21.09 10.25 -12.66
N GLU A 400 -20.10 9.60 -12.02
CA GLU A 400 -19.59 10.06 -10.75
C GLU A 400 -18.10 9.73 -10.61
N THR A 401 -17.40 10.58 -9.82
CA THR A 401 -15.98 10.41 -9.52
C THR A 401 -15.81 10.18 -8.02
N ILE A 402 -15.24 9.04 -7.66
CA ILE A 402 -14.97 8.65 -6.28
C ILE A 402 -13.48 8.90 -5.98
N TYR A 403 -13.20 9.60 -4.87
CA TYR A 403 -11.85 9.94 -4.47
C TYR A 403 -11.35 9.03 -3.36
N VAL A 404 -10.18 8.41 -3.57
CA VAL A 404 -9.44 7.69 -2.54
C VAL A 404 -8.43 8.66 -1.93
N LYS A 405 -8.72 9.11 -0.70
CA LYS A 405 -7.93 10.11 0.03
C LYS A 405 -6.59 9.54 0.51
N HIS A 406 -5.67 10.44 0.86
CA HIS A 406 -4.45 10.07 1.59
C HIS A 406 -4.76 9.50 2.97
N LEU A 407 -3.91 8.56 3.42
CA LEU A 407 -4.05 7.90 4.71
C LEU A 407 -3.52 8.82 5.82
N ASN A 408 -4.30 9.04 6.87
CA ASN A 408 -3.82 9.64 8.11
C ASN A 408 -3.18 8.57 9.03
N GLN A 409 -2.60 8.96 10.15
CA GLN A 409 -1.88 8.05 11.06
C GLN A 409 -2.78 6.92 11.58
N SER A 410 -4.00 7.24 12.04
CA SER A 410 -4.93 6.25 12.59
C SER A 410 -5.36 5.23 11.52
N THR A 411 -5.72 5.72 10.33
CA THR A 411 -6.12 4.84 9.22
C THR A 411 -4.97 3.98 8.71
N ARG A 412 -3.71 4.45 8.79
CA ARG A 412 -2.53 3.61 8.48
C ARG A 412 -2.35 2.47 9.49
N ALA A 413 -2.48 2.77 10.79
CA ALA A 413 -2.38 1.74 11.83
C ALA A 413 -3.44 0.66 11.68
N GLU A 414 -4.69 1.05 11.41
CA GLU A 414 -5.78 0.12 11.14
C GLU A 414 -5.55 -0.70 9.86
N LEU A 415 -5.03 -0.06 8.80
CA LEU A 415 -4.71 -0.74 7.55
C LEU A 415 -3.58 -1.78 7.74
N ILE A 416 -2.54 -1.46 8.52
CA ILE A 416 -1.48 -2.41 8.86
C ILE A 416 -2.08 -3.60 9.63
N SER A 417 -2.94 -3.35 10.63
CA SER A 417 -3.63 -4.40 11.38
C SER A 417 -4.45 -5.30 10.46
N TRP A 418 -5.22 -4.72 9.54
CA TRP A 418 -6.01 -5.45 8.54
C TRP A 418 -5.13 -6.28 7.59
N LEU A 419 -4.00 -5.73 7.11
CA LEU A 419 -3.05 -6.44 6.26
C LEU A 419 -2.39 -7.62 6.97
N LEU A 420 -2.01 -7.45 8.25
CA LEU A 420 -1.46 -8.52 9.09
C LEU A 420 -2.47 -9.66 9.24
N PHE A 421 -3.71 -9.31 9.57
CA PHE A 421 -4.79 -10.26 9.70
C PHE A 421 -5.01 -11.06 8.41
N ASN A 422 -5.11 -10.39 7.26
CA ASN A 422 -5.33 -11.03 5.96
C ASN A 422 -4.18 -11.95 5.50
N ARG A 423 -2.98 -11.74 6.04
CA ARG A 423 -1.79 -12.55 5.70
C ARG A 423 -1.46 -13.60 6.77
N ASN A 424 -2.32 -13.77 7.78
CA ASN A 424 -2.09 -14.67 8.93
C ASN A 424 -0.75 -14.38 9.63
N LEU A 425 -0.39 -13.09 9.76
CA LEU A 425 0.80 -12.62 10.45
C LEU A 425 0.39 -12.09 11.82
N MET A 426 1.16 -12.44 12.84
CA MET A 426 1.03 -11.88 14.19
C MET A 426 2.06 -10.78 14.40
N THR A 427 1.80 -9.86 15.32
CA THR A 427 2.78 -8.84 15.71
C THR A 427 2.77 -8.58 17.19
N ALA A 428 3.96 -8.36 17.76
CA ALA A 428 4.16 -7.84 19.09
C ALA A 428 4.49 -6.33 19.09
N ALA A 429 4.59 -5.70 17.89
CA ALA A 429 4.95 -4.30 17.73
C ALA A 429 3.75 -3.37 17.97
N ASP A 430 4.02 -2.17 18.50
CA ASP A 430 3.05 -1.08 18.61
C ASP A 430 2.79 -0.48 17.22
N LEU A 431 1.63 -0.80 16.64
CA LEU A 431 1.26 -0.37 15.29
C LEU A 431 1.10 1.15 15.16
N SER A 432 0.80 1.85 16.25
CA SER A 432 0.72 3.31 16.24
C SER A 432 2.09 3.95 16.01
N LYS A 433 3.15 3.37 16.59
CA LYS A 433 4.53 3.81 16.34
C LYS A 433 4.97 3.49 14.93
N VAL A 434 4.65 2.28 14.43
CA VAL A 434 4.93 1.90 13.05
C VAL A 434 4.24 2.86 12.06
N ALA A 435 2.96 3.16 12.27
CA ALA A 435 2.20 4.10 11.43
C ALA A 435 2.77 5.52 11.45
N ASN A 436 3.43 5.92 12.53
CA ASN A 436 3.99 7.27 12.67
C ASN A 436 5.22 7.47 11.78
N PHE A 437 6.17 6.51 11.74
CA PHE A 437 7.33 6.65 10.86
C PHE A 437 7.03 6.32 9.37
N CYS A 438 5.87 5.73 9.08
CA CYS A 438 5.38 5.48 7.73
C CYS A 438 4.45 6.59 7.19
N SER A 439 4.68 7.86 7.55
CA SER A 439 3.75 8.97 7.30
C SER A 439 3.33 9.14 5.84
N ASP A 440 4.21 8.86 4.88
CA ASP A 440 3.98 9.04 3.44
C ASP A 440 3.61 7.73 2.71
N PHE A 441 3.51 6.62 3.46
CA PHE A 441 3.25 5.31 2.88
C PHE A 441 1.78 5.16 2.48
N LYS A 442 1.57 4.67 1.27
CA LYS A 442 0.27 4.31 0.70
C LYS A 442 -0.04 2.84 0.94
N PHE A 443 -1.20 2.38 0.51
CA PHE A 443 -1.62 0.99 0.66
C PHE A 443 -0.56 -0.01 0.13
N ALA A 444 -0.04 0.23 -1.08
CA ALA A 444 0.97 -0.63 -1.70
C ALA A 444 2.31 -0.62 -0.93
N ASP A 445 2.71 0.54 -0.41
CA ASP A 445 3.95 0.69 0.36
C ASP A 445 3.84 0.00 1.72
N LEU A 446 2.69 0.08 2.39
CA LEU A 446 2.43 -0.63 3.64
C LEU A 446 2.42 -2.15 3.45
N LEU A 447 1.85 -2.62 2.34
CA LEU A 447 1.90 -4.03 1.97
C LEU A 447 3.35 -4.49 1.72
N ALA A 448 4.15 -3.69 1.00
CA ALA A 448 5.56 -3.96 0.76
C ALA A 448 6.36 -3.98 2.07
N LEU A 449 6.11 -3.03 2.97
CA LEU A 449 6.74 -3.00 4.31
C LEU A 449 6.50 -4.31 5.07
N LEU A 450 5.26 -4.79 5.11
CA LEU A 450 4.91 -6.04 5.78
C LEU A 450 5.61 -7.26 5.15
N LEU A 451 5.64 -7.33 3.82
CA LEU A 451 6.31 -8.42 3.11
C LEU A 451 7.83 -8.42 3.37
N HIS A 452 8.46 -7.24 3.43
CA HIS A 452 9.87 -7.13 3.76
C HIS A 452 10.13 -7.47 5.24
N ALA A 453 9.30 -7.02 6.17
CA ALA A 453 9.41 -7.38 7.58
C ALA A 453 9.29 -8.90 7.79
N ALA A 454 8.29 -9.52 7.16
CA ALA A 454 8.14 -10.98 7.17
C ALA A 454 9.36 -11.70 6.56
N LYS A 455 9.89 -11.21 5.45
CA LYS A 455 11.11 -11.75 4.81
C LYS A 455 12.34 -11.66 5.73
N PHE A 456 12.53 -10.56 6.46
CA PHE A 456 13.63 -10.41 7.41
C PHE A 456 13.47 -11.36 8.59
N ARG A 457 12.26 -11.50 9.14
CA ARG A 457 11.97 -12.45 10.22
C ARG A 457 12.20 -13.90 9.80
N CYS A 458 11.72 -14.30 8.62
CA CYS A 458 11.95 -15.65 8.07
C CYS A 458 13.43 -15.99 7.86
N LYS A 459 14.30 -15.00 7.63
CA LYS A 459 15.76 -15.23 7.55
C LYS A 459 16.41 -15.46 8.89
N LEU A 460 15.84 -14.92 9.97
CA LEU A 460 16.39 -15.04 11.34
C LEU A 460 15.92 -16.30 12.05
N THR A 461 14.69 -16.75 11.75
CA THR A 461 14.10 -17.96 12.34
C THR A 461 14.15 -19.09 11.32
N SER A 462 14.71 -20.25 11.74
CA SER A 462 14.59 -21.48 10.94
C SER A 462 13.11 -21.81 10.78
N TYR A 463 12.60 -21.70 9.54
CA TYR A 463 11.19 -21.79 9.24
C TYR A 463 10.64 -23.19 9.44
N ASP A 464 9.98 -23.42 10.56
CA ASP A 464 9.12 -24.60 10.74
C ASP A 464 7.73 -24.28 10.17
N LYS A 465 7.30 -25.05 9.17
CA LYS A 465 6.05 -24.84 8.40
C LYS A 465 4.77 -24.77 9.26
N LYS A 466 4.84 -25.07 10.55
CA LYS A 466 3.69 -25.15 11.47
C LYS A 466 3.55 -23.94 12.42
N CYS A 467 4.48 -22.99 12.45
CA CYS A 467 4.43 -21.85 13.37
C CYS A 467 3.91 -20.59 12.69
N THR A 468 3.00 -19.87 13.35
CA THR A 468 2.58 -18.52 12.95
C THR A 468 3.74 -17.55 13.13
N LEU A 469 4.06 -16.79 12.09
CA LEU A 469 5.15 -15.82 12.10
C LEU A 469 4.75 -14.59 12.93
N THR A 470 5.50 -14.32 14.02
CA THR A 470 5.31 -13.13 14.85
C THR A 470 6.35 -12.08 14.50
N LEU A 471 5.90 -10.88 14.08
CA LEU A 471 6.76 -9.76 13.73
C LEU A 471 7.05 -8.88 14.96
N GLU A 472 8.29 -8.46 15.14
CA GLU A 472 8.74 -7.55 16.17
C GLU A 472 8.99 -6.15 15.62
N HIS A 473 9.19 -5.17 16.49
CA HIS A 473 9.43 -3.77 16.09
C HIS A 473 10.69 -3.62 15.23
N GLU A 474 11.74 -4.36 15.57
CA GLU A 474 12.99 -4.35 14.80
C GLU A 474 12.83 -4.82 13.34
N ASP A 475 11.91 -5.75 13.09
CA ASP A 475 11.65 -6.23 11.71
C ASP A 475 11.03 -5.13 10.85
N PHE A 476 10.16 -4.31 11.44
CA PHE A 476 9.59 -3.14 10.77
C PHE A 476 10.63 -2.05 10.55
N ASP A 477 11.50 -1.79 11.54
CA ASP A 477 12.56 -0.79 11.39
C ASP A 477 13.54 -1.17 10.27
N ARG A 478 13.98 -2.43 10.22
CA ARG A 478 14.85 -2.94 9.16
C ARG A 478 14.18 -2.91 7.80
N ALA A 479 12.89 -3.27 7.73
CA ALA A 479 12.13 -3.21 6.49
C ALA A 479 11.97 -1.77 5.99
N TYR A 480 11.71 -0.84 6.89
CA TYR A 480 11.61 0.58 6.59
C TYR A 480 12.93 1.16 6.08
N GLU A 481 14.06 0.87 6.77
CA GLU A 481 15.39 1.28 6.31
C GLU A 481 15.75 0.73 4.93
N TYR A 482 15.41 -0.55 4.69
CA TYR A 482 15.61 -1.16 3.39
C TYR A 482 14.79 -0.48 2.29
N MET A 483 13.49 -0.24 2.53
CA MET A 483 12.63 0.46 1.58
C MET A 483 13.11 1.89 1.34
N GLN A 484 13.51 2.61 2.39
CA GLN A 484 14.10 3.94 2.24
C GLN A 484 15.36 3.92 1.38
N SER A 485 16.21 2.91 1.51
CA SER A 485 17.41 2.78 0.66
C SER A 485 17.04 2.56 -0.82
N MET A 486 15.98 1.79 -1.08
CA MET A 486 15.47 1.56 -2.44
C MET A 486 14.83 2.81 -3.06
N TYR A 487 14.08 3.59 -2.25
CA TYR A 487 13.46 4.84 -2.69
C TYR A 487 14.41 6.04 -2.65
N SER A 488 15.67 5.86 -2.15
CA SER A 488 16.63 6.95 -2.01
C SER A 488 17.00 7.64 -3.32
N ASP A 489 16.80 6.96 -4.43
CA ASP A 489 17.04 7.49 -5.77
C ASP A 489 15.87 8.33 -6.33
N SER A 490 14.70 8.30 -5.69
CA SER A 490 13.62 9.21 -6.03
C SER A 490 13.88 10.59 -5.40
N LYS A 491 14.34 11.54 -6.22
CA LYS A 491 14.61 12.93 -5.81
C LYS A 491 13.39 13.51 -5.08
N GLY A 492 13.58 13.95 -3.82
CA GLY A 492 12.62 14.76 -3.07
C GLY A 492 11.63 14.02 -2.18
N ALA A 493 11.88 12.75 -1.80
CA ALA A 493 11.06 12.10 -0.75
C ALA A 493 11.40 12.70 0.64
N PRO A 494 10.39 13.07 1.46
CA PRO A 494 10.64 13.57 2.82
C PRO A 494 11.25 12.48 3.69
N ARG A 495 12.28 12.81 4.46
CA ARG A 495 12.98 11.87 5.35
C ARG A 495 13.27 12.49 6.69
N VAL A 496 13.38 11.66 7.72
CA VAL A 496 14.03 12.09 8.96
C VAL A 496 15.54 11.93 8.76
N PRO A 497 16.30 13.02 8.74
CA PRO A 497 17.76 12.93 8.57
C PRO A 497 18.42 12.29 9.81
N LYS A 498 19.60 11.70 9.63
CA LYS A 498 20.39 11.08 10.75
C LYS A 498 21.52 12.04 11.20
N VAL A 499 21.19 13.29 11.50
CA VAL A 499 22.15 14.31 11.97
C VAL A 499 21.71 14.80 13.33
N HIS A 500 22.51 14.60 14.38
CA HIS A 500 22.20 15.01 15.73
C HIS A 500 22.86 16.36 16.10
N TRP A 501 22.32 17.04 17.12
CA TRP A 501 22.93 18.25 17.68
C TRP A 501 24.39 18.07 18.09
N LYS A 502 24.77 16.84 18.45
CA LYS A 502 26.15 16.48 18.82
C LYS A 502 27.12 16.49 17.62
N ASP A 503 26.60 16.37 16.42
CA ASP A 503 27.40 16.38 15.18
C ASP A 503 27.70 17.80 14.70
N ILE A 504 27.11 18.81 15.34
CA ILE A 504 27.29 20.22 15.04
C ILE A 504 28.01 20.88 16.22
N GLY A 505 29.26 21.26 16.04
CA GLY A 505 30.02 22.02 17.04
C GLY A 505 29.65 23.52 17.03
N GLY A 506 29.79 24.21 18.15
CA GLY A 506 29.50 25.62 18.28
C GLY A 506 28.05 26.02 18.11
N LEU A 507 27.79 27.29 17.78
CA LEU A 507 26.46 27.86 17.47
C LEU A 507 25.42 27.69 18.60
N ALA A 508 25.84 27.69 19.86
CA ALA A 508 24.97 27.39 21.02
C ALA A 508 23.79 28.36 21.15
N GLU A 509 23.96 29.64 20.84
CA GLU A 509 22.88 30.63 20.87
C GLU A 509 21.86 30.40 19.75
N LEU A 510 22.36 30.12 18.53
CA LEU A 510 21.54 29.79 17.38
C LEU A 510 20.73 28.52 17.61
N LYS A 511 21.35 27.48 18.16
CA LYS A 511 20.63 26.24 18.53
C LYS A 511 19.51 26.51 19.50
N ARG A 512 19.74 27.31 20.55
CA ARG A 512 18.72 27.69 21.53
C ARG A 512 17.57 28.49 20.92
N GLU A 513 17.88 29.45 20.04
CA GLU A 513 16.87 30.28 19.39
C GLU A 513 15.98 29.48 18.44
N ILE A 514 16.58 28.58 17.64
CA ILE A 514 15.83 27.68 16.75
C ILE A 514 14.95 26.71 17.56
N THR A 515 15.53 26.10 18.58
CA THR A 515 14.82 25.17 19.49
C THR A 515 13.58 25.83 20.08
N ARG A 516 13.76 27.05 20.63
CA ARG A 516 12.66 27.80 21.25
C ARG A 516 11.52 28.08 20.26
N ARG A 517 11.84 28.41 19.00
CA ARG A 517 10.83 28.75 17.98
C ARG A 517 10.08 27.54 17.43
N ILE A 518 10.70 26.38 17.39
CA ILE A 518 10.05 25.15 16.93
C ILE A 518 9.30 24.48 18.06
N GLN A 519 9.85 24.50 19.28
CA GLN A 519 9.26 23.82 20.42
C GLN A 519 7.98 24.53 20.92
N LEU A 520 7.95 25.86 20.91
CA LEU A 520 6.78 26.63 21.41
C LEU A 520 5.49 26.34 20.62
N PRO A 521 5.46 26.38 19.28
CA PRO A 521 4.27 26.03 18.51
C PRO A 521 3.86 24.56 18.64
N LEU A 522 4.83 23.63 18.80
CA LEU A 522 4.53 22.21 18.98
C LEU A 522 3.90 21.88 20.35
N LEU A 523 4.23 22.64 21.40
CA LEU A 523 3.71 22.44 22.75
C LEU A 523 2.39 23.18 23.00
N ASN A 524 2.14 24.26 22.30
CA ASN A 524 0.94 25.10 22.51
C ASN A 524 -0.13 24.77 21.46
N ALA A 525 -1.24 24.18 21.92
CA ALA A 525 -2.46 23.98 21.14
C ALA A 525 -3.19 25.31 20.77
N PHE A 526 -2.65 26.45 21.15
CA PHE A 526 -3.19 27.79 20.83
C PHE A 526 -2.46 28.34 19.62
N GLY A 527 -3.18 28.49 18.49
CA GLY A 527 -2.74 28.93 17.18
C GLY A 527 -1.98 30.26 17.15
N PHE A 528 -0.73 30.26 17.56
CA PHE A 528 0.21 31.31 17.18
C PHE A 528 0.70 30.99 15.76
N GLY A 529 0.55 31.97 14.86
CA GLY A 529 0.88 31.86 13.44
C GLY A 529 2.29 31.26 13.24
N GLN A 530 2.36 30.34 12.32
CA GLN A 530 3.63 29.70 11.95
C GLN A 530 4.47 30.72 11.18
N SER A 531 5.64 31.03 11.71
CA SER A 531 6.61 31.89 11.05
C SER A 531 7.75 31.07 10.45
N GLY A 532 8.12 31.37 9.22
CA GLY A 532 9.28 30.78 8.55
C GLY A 532 10.58 31.35 9.11
N LEU A 533 11.65 30.54 9.06
CA LEU A 533 12.98 30.92 9.52
C LEU A 533 13.93 31.04 8.31
N LEU A 534 14.66 32.17 8.18
CA LEU A 534 15.68 32.35 7.16
C LEU A 534 17.08 32.28 7.78
N LEU A 535 17.87 31.30 7.38
CA LEU A 535 19.27 31.14 7.73
C LEU A 535 20.13 31.84 6.67
N TYR A 536 20.90 32.83 7.06
CA TYR A 536 21.78 33.55 6.12
C TYR A 536 23.23 33.66 6.61
N GLY A 537 24.18 33.74 5.70
CA GLY A 537 25.59 33.85 6.03
C GLY A 537 26.51 33.27 4.96
N PRO A 538 27.83 33.28 5.20
CA PRO A 538 28.81 32.78 4.24
C PRO A 538 28.59 31.33 3.83
N PRO A 539 29.05 30.89 2.65
CA PRO A 539 29.01 29.46 2.28
C PRO A 539 29.87 28.63 3.25
N GLY A 540 29.53 27.35 3.40
CA GLY A 540 30.29 26.43 4.24
C GLY A 540 30.12 26.59 5.77
N THR A 541 29.16 27.41 6.25
CA THR A 541 28.91 27.62 7.69
C THR A 541 27.91 26.60 8.28
N GLY A 542 27.41 25.63 7.49
CA GLY A 542 26.61 24.53 7.99
C GLY A 542 25.10 24.81 8.06
N LYS A 543 24.53 25.75 7.29
CA LYS A 543 23.10 26.09 7.25
C LYS A 543 22.22 24.88 6.98
N THR A 544 22.52 24.10 5.96
CA THR A 544 21.79 22.87 5.59
C THR A 544 21.92 21.79 6.66
N LEU A 545 23.11 21.66 7.29
CA LEU A 545 23.36 20.70 8.36
C LEU A 545 22.53 21.04 9.61
N LEU A 546 22.43 22.34 9.93
CA LEU A 546 21.65 22.84 11.05
C LEU A 546 20.16 22.52 10.89
N ALA A 547 19.60 22.74 9.69
CA ALA A 547 18.21 22.41 9.40
C ALA A 547 17.92 20.89 9.49
N LYS A 548 18.86 20.06 9.03
CA LYS A 548 18.78 18.59 9.17
C LYS A 548 18.82 18.15 10.62
N ALA A 549 19.66 18.74 11.45
CA ALA A 549 19.75 18.41 12.86
C ALA A 549 18.47 18.75 13.63
N VAL A 550 17.85 19.89 13.29
CA VAL A 550 16.54 20.26 13.82
C VAL A 550 15.49 19.19 13.50
N ALA A 551 15.42 18.75 12.25
CA ALA A 551 14.46 17.71 11.84
C ALA A 551 14.69 16.39 12.57
N THR A 552 15.93 15.99 12.78
CA THR A 552 16.29 14.76 13.53
C THR A 552 15.89 14.86 15.00
N GLU A 553 16.19 15.96 15.67
CA GLU A 553 15.95 16.14 17.11
C GLU A 553 14.46 16.13 17.44
N TYR A 554 13.63 16.75 16.59
CA TYR A 554 12.17 16.77 16.75
C TYR A 554 11.45 15.65 16.03
N LYS A 555 12.18 14.68 15.44
CA LYS A 555 11.63 13.54 14.66
C LYS A 555 10.65 13.99 13.58
N MET A 556 10.95 15.11 12.93
CA MET A 556 10.14 15.66 11.84
C MET A 556 10.66 15.21 10.48
N HIS A 557 9.76 15.03 9.54
CA HIS A 557 10.16 14.79 8.16
C HIS A 557 10.87 16.02 7.59
N PHE A 558 11.86 15.78 6.73
CA PHE A 558 12.68 16.83 6.14
C PHE A 558 12.59 16.78 4.62
N LEU A 559 11.99 17.80 4.03
CA LEU A 559 11.89 17.96 2.58
C LEU A 559 12.87 19.03 2.16
N SER A 560 13.97 18.64 1.52
CA SER A 560 15.00 19.55 1.04
C SER A 560 14.80 19.87 -0.44
N ILE A 561 14.75 21.14 -0.75
CA ILE A 561 14.52 21.69 -2.09
C ILE A 561 15.61 22.66 -2.39
N LYS A 562 16.30 22.47 -3.52
CA LYS A 562 17.25 23.47 -4.03
C LYS A 562 16.53 24.40 -5.00
N GLY A 563 16.81 25.69 -4.91
CA GLY A 563 16.19 26.70 -5.75
C GLY A 563 16.15 26.35 -7.24
N PRO A 564 17.27 25.97 -7.86
CA PRO A 564 17.31 25.61 -9.29
C PRO A 564 16.48 24.38 -9.67
N GLU A 565 16.21 23.45 -8.75
CA GLU A 565 15.43 22.23 -9.03
C GLU A 565 13.94 22.51 -9.26
N VAL A 566 13.42 23.62 -8.76
CA VAL A 566 12.02 24.03 -8.92
C VAL A 566 11.78 24.70 -10.27
N LEU A 567 12.82 25.30 -10.81
CA LEU A 567 12.75 26.07 -12.06
C LEU A 567 12.75 25.13 -13.27
N ASN A 568 11.73 25.25 -14.11
CA ASN A 568 11.62 24.49 -15.35
C ASN A 568 11.43 25.45 -16.52
N MET A 569 11.96 25.11 -17.70
CA MET A 569 11.84 25.94 -18.89
C MET A 569 10.39 26.05 -19.43
N TYR A 570 9.49 25.15 -19.02
CA TYR A 570 8.11 25.14 -19.47
C TYR A 570 7.20 26.00 -18.58
N VAL A 571 6.42 26.89 -19.22
CA VAL A 571 5.48 27.77 -18.55
C VAL A 571 4.42 26.96 -17.78
N GLY A 572 4.20 27.32 -16.52
CA GLY A 572 3.23 26.66 -15.62
C GLY A 572 3.71 25.38 -14.92
N GLN A 573 4.83 24.77 -15.33
CA GLN A 573 5.37 23.58 -14.67
C GLN A 573 6.04 23.92 -13.33
N SER A 574 6.75 25.03 -13.25
CA SER A 574 7.40 25.50 -12.03
C SER A 574 6.38 25.84 -10.93
N GLU A 575 5.25 26.45 -11.27
CA GLU A 575 4.15 26.73 -10.35
C GLU A 575 3.52 25.42 -9.81
N LYS A 576 3.31 24.43 -10.68
CA LYS A 576 2.84 23.09 -10.27
C LYS A 576 3.81 22.39 -9.36
N ASN A 577 5.13 22.53 -9.62
CA ASN A 577 6.16 21.94 -8.77
C ASN A 577 6.11 22.53 -7.35
N VAL A 578 5.96 23.86 -7.22
CA VAL A 578 5.80 24.51 -5.90
C VAL A 578 4.59 23.95 -5.17
N ARG A 579 3.42 23.89 -5.82
CA ARG A 579 2.20 23.34 -5.22
C ARG A 579 2.39 21.89 -4.76
N GLN A 580 2.97 21.03 -5.58
CA GLN A 580 3.25 19.64 -5.24
C GLN A 580 4.20 19.48 -4.04
N ILE A 581 5.17 20.39 -3.89
CA ILE A 581 6.06 20.41 -2.74
C ILE A 581 5.27 20.64 -1.44
N PHE A 582 4.38 21.63 -1.42
CA PHE A 582 3.56 21.91 -0.26
C PHE A 582 2.49 20.83 0.00
N GLU A 583 1.90 20.23 -1.02
CA GLU A 583 1.03 19.07 -0.89
C GLU A 583 1.76 17.87 -0.25
N ARG A 584 3.00 17.60 -0.67
CA ARG A 584 3.86 16.57 -0.04
C ARG A 584 4.18 16.91 1.41
N ALA A 585 4.47 18.18 1.72
CA ALA A 585 4.73 18.61 3.08
C ALA A 585 3.50 18.45 3.98
N ARG A 586 2.29 18.76 3.46
CA ARG A 586 1.01 18.56 4.19
C ARG A 586 0.75 17.06 4.44
N SER A 587 1.04 16.20 3.49
CA SER A 587 0.86 14.75 3.65
C SER A 587 1.87 14.10 4.59
N ALA A 588 3.06 14.71 4.73
CA ALA A 588 4.15 14.22 5.57
C ALA A 588 4.24 14.96 6.94
N ALA A 589 3.24 15.72 7.32
CA ALA A 589 3.24 16.46 8.60
C ALA A 589 3.37 15.52 9.82
N PRO A 590 4.19 15.85 10.85
CA PRO A 590 4.98 17.06 11.00
C PRO A 590 6.24 17.09 10.13
N CYS A 591 6.42 18.16 9.34
CA CYS A 591 7.45 18.27 8.32
C CYS A 591 8.17 19.62 8.36
N ILE A 592 9.48 19.60 8.07
CA ILE A 592 10.28 20.79 7.78
C ILE A 592 10.49 20.88 6.27
N VAL A 593 10.03 21.97 5.67
CA VAL A 593 10.32 22.31 4.27
C VAL A 593 11.55 23.20 4.25
N PHE A 594 12.64 22.71 3.71
CA PHE A 594 13.91 23.42 3.66
C PHE A 594 14.21 23.87 2.21
N PHE A 595 14.24 25.18 2.01
CA PHE A 595 14.65 25.80 0.75
C PHE A 595 16.12 26.17 0.82
N ASP A 596 16.98 25.48 0.07
CA ASP A 596 18.38 25.84 -0.08
C ASP A 596 18.58 26.75 -1.31
N GLU A 597 19.51 27.67 -1.23
CA GLU A 597 19.77 28.67 -2.28
C GLU A 597 18.48 29.46 -2.65
N LEU A 598 17.78 29.98 -1.64
CA LEU A 598 16.50 30.68 -1.82
C LEU A 598 16.65 31.93 -2.73
N ASP A 599 17.82 32.54 -2.77
CA ASP A 599 18.15 33.64 -3.64
C ASP A 599 18.08 33.31 -5.15
N SER A 600 18.21 32.03 -5.51
CA SER A 600 18.02 31.55 -6.88
C SER A 600 16.55 31.35 -7.25
N LEU A 601 15.72 31.02 -6.28
CA LEU A 601 14.28 30.78 -6.47
C LEU A 601 13.46 32.06 -6.49
N ALA A 602 13.81 33.01 -5.65
CA ALA A 602 13.07 34.24 -5.43
C ALA A 602 13.97 35.50 -5.44
N PRO A 603 14.53 35.82 -6.60
CA PRO A 603 15.35 37.04 -6.74
C PRO A 603 14.51 38.31 -6.65
N ASN A 604 15.12 39.40 -6.23
CA ASN A 604 14.49 40.71 -6.13
C ASN A 604 13.97 41.19 -7.51
N ARG A 605 12.75 41.64 -7.55
CA ARG A 605 12.07 42.10 -8.77
C ARG A 605 12.81 43.24 -9.45
N GLY A 606 12.95 43.16 -10.77
CA GLY A 606 13.48 44.25 -11.60
C GLY A 606 14.98 44.16 -11.99
N ARG A 607 15.70 43.10 -11.60
CA ARG A 607 17.13 42.94 -11.99
C ARG A 607 17.39 41.93 -13.12
N SER A 608 16.43 41.09 -13.46
CA SER A 608 16.58 40.06 -14.52
C SER A 608 15.90 40.54 -15.80
N GLY A 609 16.67 40.86 -16.83
CA GLY A 609 16.14 41.10 -18.18
C GLY A 609 15.48 39.83 -18.74
N ASP A 610 14.40 39.98 -19.48
CA ASP A 610 13.65 39.01 -20.34
C ASP A 610 13.11 37.70 -19.79
N SER A 611 13.53 37.18 -18.65
CA SER A 611 12.95 35.98 -18.04
C SER A 611 11.96 36.30 -16.88
N GLY A 612 11.65 37.57 -16.64
CA GLY A 612 10.94 38.08 -15.47
C GLY A 612 9.54 37.51 -15.23
N GLY A 613 8.84 37.09 -16.24
CA GLY A 613 7.43 36.63 -16.07
C GLY A 613 7.29 35.26 -15.40
N VAL A 614 8.23 34.36 -15.57
CA VAL A 614 8.15 33.01 -14.99
C VAL A 614 8.55 33.02 -13.52
N MET A 615 9.63 33.71 -13.19
CA MET A 615 10.13 33.86 -11.82
C MET A 615 9.11 34.57 -10.92
N ASP A 616 8.52 35.65 -11.38
CA ASP A 616 7.50 36.38 -10.60
C ASP A 616 6.28 35.52 -10.28
N ARG A 617 5.89 34.63 -11.18
CA ARG A 617 4.79 33.66 -10.93
C ARG A 617 5.17 32.62 -9.91
N VAL A 618 6.38 32.06 -9.99
CA VAL A 618 6.88 31.08 -9.00
C VAL A 618 6.94 31.71 -7.60
N VAL A 619 7.46 32.95 -7.50
CA VAL A 619 7.46 33.70 -6.23
C VAL A 619 6.06 33.94 -5.74
N SER A 620 5.12 34.35 -6.61
CA SER A 620 3.72 34.57 -6.25
C SER A 620 3.03 33.29 -5.79
N GLN A 621 3.29 32.14 -6.43
CA GLN A 621 2.77 30.85 -5.99
C GLN A 621 3.39 30.43 -4.65
N LEU A 622 4.69 30.64 -4.45
CA LEU A 622 5.35 30.36 -3.18
C LEU A 622 4.73 31.16 -2.04
N LEU A 623 4.49 32.46 -2.25
CA LEU A 623 3.84 33.33 -1.28
C LEU A 623 2.41 32.85 -0.95
N ALA A 624 1.63 32.46 -1.96
CA ALA A 624 0.27 31.94 -1.78
C ALA A 624 0.25 30.64 -0.98
N GLU A 625 1.20 29.72 -1.24
CA GLU A 625 1.29 28.46 -0.48
C GLU A 625 1.75 28.68 0.96
N MET A 626 2.65 29.65 1.20
CA MET A 626 3.10 30.02 2.56
C MET A 626 1.96 30.63 3.36
N ASP A 627 1.21 31.56 2.77
CA ASP A 627 0.05 32.20 3.41
C ASP A 627 -1.06 31.18 3.70
N GLY A 628 -1.20 30.11 2.89
CA GLY A 628 -2.16 29.01 3.09
C GLY A 628 -1.77 27.96 4.13
N LEU A 629 -0.64 28.10 4.83
CA LEU A 629 -0.21 27.17 5.87
C LEU A 629 -0.75 27.49 7.26
N GLU A 630 -1.35 28.65 7.50
CA GLU A 630 -1.85 29.07 8.81
C GLU A 630 -2.86 28.07 9.41
N GLU A 631 -3.59 27.32 8.58
CA GLU A 631 -4.55 26.31 9.01
C GLU A 631 -3.93 24.91 9.29
N SER A 632 -2.68 24.65 8.85
CA SER A 632 -2.08 23.30 8.87
C SER A 632 -1.00 23.09 9.93
N GLY A 633 -1.21 23.51 11.13
CA GLY A 633 -0.46 23.45 12.41
C GLY A 633 0.85 22.65 12.58
N SER A 634 1.42 21.98 11.57
CA SER A 634 2.54 21.05 11.75
C SER A 634 3.62 21.12 10.65
N ILE A 635 3.65 22.19 9.86
CA ILE A 635 4.66 22.40 8.82
C ILE A 635 5.53 23.59 9.17
N PHE A 636 6.87 23.42 9.21
CA PHE A 636 7.82 24.50 9.44
C PHE A 636 8.62 24.78 8.17
N ILE A 637 8.81 26.06 7.86
CA ILE A 637 9.58 26.48 6.70
C ILE A 637 10.93 27.03 7.16
N ILE A 638 12.01 26.52 6.60
CA ILE A 638 13.37 27.02 6.82
C ILE A 638 13.98 27.36 5.45
N GLY A 639 14.32 28.60 5.23
CA GLY A 639 15.10 29.04 4.06
C GLY A 639 16.58 29.15 4.39
N ALA A 640 17.44 28.90 3.42
CA ALA A 640 18.88 29.18 3.48
C ALA A 640 19.33 29.99 2.29
N THR A 641 20.17 30.99 2.52
CA THR A 641 20.76 31.82 1.47
C THR A 641 22.18 32.27 1.81
N ASN A 642 23.00 32.43 0.79
CA ASN A 642 24.29 33.10 0.90
C ASN A 642 24.17 34.60 0.60
N ARG A 643 23.07 35.03 -0.03
CA ARG A 643 22.86 36.39 -0.51
C ARG A 643 21.51 36.98 -0.09
N PRO A 644 21.34 37.35 1.20
CA PRO A 644 20.08 37.92 1.69
C PRO A 644 19.67 39.21 0.99
N ASP A 645 20.64 39.94 0.45
CA ASP A 645 20.47 41.17 -0.34
C ASP A 645 19.73 40.95 -1.68
N LEU A 646 19.66 39.73 -2.17
CA LEU A 646 19.02 39.39 -3.45
C LEU A 646 17.59 38.86 -3.31
N ILE A 647 17.11 38.56 -2.11
CA ILE A 647 15.77 37.98 -1.88
C ILE A 647 14.68 39.05 -2.04
N ASP A 648 13.54 38.66 -2.63
CA ASP A 648 12.33 39.51 -2.72
C ASP A 648 11.86 39.94 -1.32
N PRO A 649 11.76 41.25 -1.01
CA PRO A 649 11.30 41.74 0.28
C PRO A 649 9.90 41.23 0.71
N ALA A 650 9.08 40.81 -0.26
CA ALA A 650 7.76 40.24 0.05
C ALA A 650 7.85 38.91 0.85
N LEU A 651 8.92 38.14 0.70
CA LEU A 651 9.15 36.92 1.48
C LEU A 651 9.58 37.19 2.93
N LEU A 652 10.14 38.38 3.21
CA LEU A 652 10.64 38.77 4.54
C LEU A 652 9.56 39.41 5.43
N ARG A 653 8.30 39.44 4.97
CA ARG A 653 7.17 39.99 5.74
C ARG A 653 6.76 39.07 6.88
N PRO A 654 6.14 39.62 7.97
CA PRO A 654 5.55 38.81 9.04
C PRO A 654 4.56 37.76 8.50
N GLY A 655 4.57 36.60 9.10
CA GLY A 655 3.78 35.43 8.63
C GLY A 655 4.51 34.54 7.59
N ARG A 656 5.68 34.97 7.07
CA ARG A 656 6.50 34.26 6.11
C ARG A 656 7.88 33.99 6.70
N PHE A 657 8.97 34.44 6.08
CA PHE A 657 10.32 34.41 6.70
C PHE A 657 10.52 35.62 7.60
N ASP A 658 9.78 35.69 8.68
CA ASP A 658 9.76 36.83 9.60
C ASP A 658 11.00 36.93 10.49
N LYS A 659 11.77 35.85 10.62
CA LYS A 659 13.00 35.82 11.40
C LYS A 659 14.19 35.42 10.56
N MET A 660 15.16 36.31 10.57
CA MET A 660 16.46 36.10 9.93
C MET A 660 17.50 35.76 10.98
N LEU A 661 18.19 34.62 10.84
CA LEU A 661 19.24 34.20 11.73
C LEU A 661 20.58 34.13 10.99
N TYR A 662 21.56 34.85 11.51
CA TYR A 662 22.92 34.88 10.97
C TYR A 662 23.70 33.63 11.37
N VAL A 663 24.11 32.81 10.42
CA VAL A 663 25.02 31.68 10.62
C VAL A 663 26.42 32.11 10.22
N GLY A 664 27.16 32.62 11.21
CA GLY A 664 28.48 33.20 11.00
C GLY A 664 29.63 32.20 11.05
N ILE A 665 30.86 32.74 10.89
CA ILE A 665 32.09 31.97 11.00
C ILE A 665 32.44 31.81 12.49
N HIS A 666 33.03 30.69 12.86
CA HIS A 666 33.54 30.43 14.19
C HIS A 666 34.81 31.22 14.45
N SER A 667 34.71 32.41 15.09
CA SER A 667 35.87 33.27 15.40
C SER A 667 36.58 32.81 16.68
N ASP A 668 35.84 32.23 17.62
CA ASP A 668 36.34 31.93 18.95
C ASP A 668 37.06 30.56 19.01
N ARG A 669 38.14 30.50 19.80
CA ARG A 669 38.91 29.26 20.02
C ARG A 669 38.04 28.10 20.46
N VAL A 670 37.13 28.35 21.41
CA VAL A 670 36.19 27.33 21.98
C VAL A 670 35.25 26.80 20.90
N SER A 671 34.71 27.71 20.04
CA SER A 671 33.81 27.31 18.96
C SER A 671 34.53 26.47 17.91
N LYS A 672 35.75 26.82 17.52
CA LYS A 672 36.55 26.02 16.56
C LYS A 672 36.88 24.65 17.12
N LEU A 673 37.27 24.58 18.40
CA LEU A 673 37.54 23.32 19.05
C LEU A 673 36.32 22.41 19.07
N SER A 674 35.14 22.93 19.46
CA SER A 674 33.92 22.13 19.50
C SER A 674 33.46 21.64 18.10
N VAL A 675 33.76 22.38 17.04
CA VAL A 675 33.48 21.94 15.65
C VAL A 675 34.43 20.80 15.26
N LEU A 676 35.72 20.93 15.55
CA LEU A 676 36.69 19.87 15.28
C LEU A 676 36.39 18.62 16.08
N GLU A 677 36.04 18.71 17.37
CA GLU A 677 35.61 17.58 18.19
C GLU A 677 34.40 16.87 17.61
N ALA A 678 33.40 17.61 17.13
CA ALA A 678 32.22 17.04 16.48
C ALA A 678 32.58 16.27 15.20
N GLN A 679 33.48 16.84 14.37
CA GLN A 679 33.88 16.25 13.08
C GLN A 679 34.82 15.07 13.23
N THR A 680 35.69 15.09 14.25
CA THR A 680 36.72 14.05 14.50
C THR A 680 36.29 13.00 15.54
N ARG A 681 35.03 13.00 15.94
CA ARG A 681 34.48 12.09 16.97
C ARG A 681 34.70 10.60 16.69
N LYS A 682 34.84 10.23 15.42
CA LYS A 682 35.11 8.85 14.99
C LYS A 682 36.58 8.54 14.84
N PHE A 683 37.47 9.49 15.08
CA PHE A 683 38.91 9.33 14.94
C PHE A 683 39.50 8.78 16.24
N GLU A 684 40.50 7.95 16.12
CA GLU A 684 41.32 7.52 17.23
C GLU A 684 42.58 8.39 17.34
N PHE A 685 42.78 9.06 18.46
CA PHE A 685 43.89 9.93 18.75
C PHE A 685 44.87 9.27 19.70
N ARG A 686 46.15 9.60 19.59
CA ARG A 686 47.19 9.06 20.46
C ARG A 686 47.11 9.62 21.90
N GLU A 687 46.76 10.92 22.02
CA GLU A 687 46.71 11.65 23.31
C GLU A 687 45.30 12.06 23.73
N ASN A 688 44.29 11.23 23.49
CA ASN A 688 42.89 11.49 23.88
C ASN A 688 42.34 12.87 23.48
N GLY A 689 42.74 13.40 22.32
CA GLY A 689 42.20 14.64 21.76
C GLY A 689 42.86 15.95 22.21
N ARG A 690 43.88 15.95 23.04
CA ARG A 690 44.68 17.15 23.39
C ARG A 690 45.38 17.77 22.16
N GLU A 691 45.62 16.97 21.15
CA GLU A 691 46.18 17.37 19.86
C GLU A 691 45.30 18.40 19.18
N LEU A 692 43.98 18.34 19.34
CA LEU A 692 43.01 19.24 18.72
C LEU A 692 43.14 20.69 19.20
N GLU A 693 43.56 20.92 20.47
CA GLU A 693 43.80 22.26 20.97
C GLU A 693 44.98 22.92 20.27
N GLN A 694 46.05 22.15 20.02
CA GLN A 694 47.22 22.65 19.26
C GLN A 694 46.91 22.89 17.80
N VAL A 695 46.02 22.09 17.21
CA VAL A 695 45.53 22.28 15.85
C VAL A 695 44.78 23.59 15.74
N VAL A 696 43.88 23.92 16.71
CA VAL A 696 43.11 25.17 16.70
C VAL A 696 44.01 26.39 16.76
N ASP A 697 45.11 26.36 17.50
CA ASP A 697 46.05 27.49 17.59
C ASP A 697 46.81 27.76 16.29
N ARG A 698 46.95 26.79 15.39
CA ARG A 698 47.58 26.91 14.06
C ARG A 698 46.64 27.31 12.94
N LEU A 699 45.31 27.28 13.17
CA LEU A 699 44.30 27.57 12.17
C LEU A 699 44.22 29.09 11.86
N PRO A 700 43.98 29.49 10.61
CA PRO A 700 43.65 30.86 10.24
C PRO A 700 42.42 31.40 10.96
N LYS A 701 42.29 32.74 11.05
CA LYS A 701 41.13 33.37 11.70
C LYS A 701 39.83 33.13 10.94
N ASN A 702 39.89 33.09 9.60
CA ASN A 702 38.72 33.10 8.69
C ASN A 702 38.31 31.70 8.21
N VAL A 703 38.28 30.74 9.09
CA VAL A 703 37.99 29.34 8.74
C VAL A 703 36.50 29.03 8.93
N THR A 704 35.87 28.48 7.90
CA THR A 704 34.47 28.01 7.94
C THR A 704 34.37 26.59 8.46
N GLY A 705 33.13 26.13 8.77
CA GLY A 705 32.90 24.73 9.15
C GLY A 705 33.29 23.74 8.04
N ALA A 706 33.15 24.12 6.77
CA ALA A 706 33.57 23.31 5.62
C ALA A 706 35.10 23.22 5.51
N ASP A 707 35.80 24.30 5.80
CA ASP A 707 37.25 24.30 5.81
C ASP A 707 37.82 23.39 6.93
N LEU A 708 37.23 23.45 8.11
CA LEU A 708 37.57 22.56 9.20
C LEU A 708 37.32 21.08 8.87
N TYR A 709 36.21 20.79 8.15
CA TYR A 709 35.94 19.45 7.64
C TYR A 709 36.99 19.00 6.64
N SER A 710 37.39 19.88 5.72
CA SER A 710 38.49 19.61 4.76
C SER A 710 39.82 19.28 5.48
N VAL A 711 40.16 20.03 6.49
CA VAL A 711 41.38 19.77 7.31
C VAL A 711 41.27 18.41 8.01
N SER A 712 40.13 18.10 8.65
CA SER A 712 39.93 16.84 9.33
C SER A 712 39.96 15.65 8.36
N SER A 713 39.33 15.79 7.19
CA SER A 713 39.32 14.77 6.16
C SER A 713 40.70 14.49 5.57
N ASN A 714 41.46 15.57 5.28
CA ASN A 714 42.82 15.46 4.76
C ASN A 714 43.78 14.87 5.81
N ALA A 715 43.65 15.25 7.08
CA ALA A 715 44.44 14.66 8.17
C ALA A 715 44.17 13.13 8.29
N TRP A 716 42.94 12.71 8.20
CA TRP A 716 42.60 11.29 8.20
C TRP A 716 43.15 10.55 6.99
N LEU A 717 43.03 11.13 5.77
CA LEU A 717 43.62 10.58 4.55
C LEU A 717 45.15 10.44 4.63
N ASN A 718 45.84 11.44 5.22
CA ASN A 718 47.29 11.37 5.44
C ASN A 718 47.67 10.25 6.41
N ALA A 719 46.90 10.06 7.49
CA ALA A 719 47.08 8.93 8.42
C ALA A 719 46.87 7.57 7.74
N VAL A 720 45.83 7.43 6.90
CA VAL A 720 45.61 6.22 6.10
C VAL A 720 46.73 5.94 5.14
N ARG A 721 47.25 6.97 4.45
CA ARG A 721 48.40 6.85 3.53
C ARG A 721 49.65 6.37 4.25
N GLU A 722 49.92 6.93 5.40
CA GLU A 722 51.07 6.51 6.23
C GLU A 722 50.93 5.07 6.71
N MET A 723 49.75 4.67 7.15
CA MET A 723 49.46 3.30 7.55
C MET A 723 49.67 2.31 6.39
N LEU A 724 49.16 2.65 5.20
CA LEU A 724 49.34 1.82 4.00
C LEU A 724 50.80 1.70 3.57
N ALA A 725 51.55 2.82 3.66
CA ALA A 725 52.99 2.80 3.37
C ALA A 725 53.77 1.87 4.34
N LYS A 726 53.47 1.96 5.64
CA LYS A 726 54.04 1.06 6.67
C LYS A 726 53.67 -0.41 6.43
N HIS A 727 52.46 -0.72 6.00
CA HIS A 727 52.05 -2.08 5.61
C HIS A 727 52.83 -2.58 4.39
N GLN A 728 53.00 -1.78 3.36
CA GLN A 728 53.77 -2.13 2.15
C GLN A 728 55.26 -2.34 2.47
N GLU A 729 55.85 -1.57 3.37
CA GLU A 729 57.22 -1.79 3.83
C GLU A 729 57.33 -3.08 4.64
N ASN A 730 56.41 -3.37 5.52
CA ASN A 730 56.37 -4.61 6.32
C ASN A 730 56.18 -5.86 5.42
N GLU A 731 55.37 -5.74 4.38
CA GLU A 731 55.21 -6.84 3.39
C GLU A 731 56.47 -7.05 2.53
N ARG A 732 57.25 -5.99 2.27
CA ARG A 732 58.53 -6.10 1.58
C ARG A 732 59.61 -6.77 2.45
N ILE A 733 59.57 -6.51 3.76
CA ILE A 733 60.49 -7.10 4.73
C ILE A 733 60.15 -8.54 5.06
N ASN A 734 58.85 -8.92 5.11
CA ASN A 734 58.37 -10.28 5.41
C ASN A 734 58.34 -11.25 4.25
N LYS A 735 58.78 -10.89 3.02
CA LYS A 735 58.89 -11.82 1.92
C LYS A 735 59.95 -12.91 2.11
N ASP A 736 60.79 -12.85 3.15
CA ASP A 736 61.82 -13.83 3.43
C ASP A 736 61.38 -14.87 4.52
N TYR A 737 60.16 -14.80 5.06
CA TYR A 737 59.64 -15.79 6.02
C TYR A 737 58.20 -16.17 5.67
N LEU A 738 58.06 -17.30 5.02
CA LEU A 738 56.81 -18.01 4.82
C LEU A 738 56.31 -18.56 6.16
N VAL A 739 55.25 -17.97 6.71
CA VAL A 739 54.39 -18.63 7.71
C VAL A 739 52.97 -18.21 7.41
N GLU A 740 52.14 -19.20 7.09
CA GLU A 740 50.69 -19.13 7.05
C GLU A 740 50.12 -18.67 8.36
N GLU A 741 49.53 -17.50 8.43
CA GLU A 741 48.60 -17.18 9.49
C GLU A 741 47.33 -16.53 8.98
N ASN A 742 46.29 -17.33 9.09
CA ASN A 742 44.86 -17.07 9.29
C ASN A 742 44.35 -15.63 9.10
N ASN A 743 43.36 -15.51 8.20
CA ASN A 743 42.38 -14.46 8.08
C ASN A 743 41.54 -14.29 9.39
N ALA A 744 42.10 -13.70 10.41
CA ALA A 744 41.37 -13.08 11.50
C ALA A 744 41.34 -11.57 11.24
N GLY A 745 40.15 -10.99 11.07
CA GLY A 745 39.93 -9.58 10.74
C GLY A 745 40.66 -8.65 11.68
N ILE A 746 41.81 -8.17 11.26
CA ILE A 746 42.55 -7.10 11.91
C ILE A 746 41.74 -5.82 11.69
N LYS A 747 41.06 -5.36 12.73
CA LYS A 747 40.61 -3.96 12.82
C LYS A 747 41.86 -3.10 12.87
N ASN A 748 42.37 -2.67 11.73
CA ASN A 748 43.45 -1.69 11.65
C ASN A 748 42.88 -0.34 12.05
N ASN A 749 43.03 0.01 13.34
CA ASN A 749 42.62 1.30 13.84
C ASN A 749 43.59 2.36 13.30
N VAL A 750 43.08 3.31 12.51
CA VAL A 750 43.85 4.44 11.97
C VAL A 750 44.04 5.45 13.09
N ILE A 751 45.26 5.61 13.57
CA ILE A 751 45.61 6.61 14.60
C ILE A 751 45.99 7.91 13.88
N VAL A 752 45.30 9.00 14.20
CA VAL A 752 45.57 10.32 13.65
C VAL A 752 46.42 11.13 14.59
N GLU A 753 47.57 11.64 14.10
CA GLU A 753 48.53 12.40 14.89
C GLU A 753 48.55 13.90 14.47
N LEU A 754 49.17 14.75 15.29
CA LEU A 754 49.31 16.20 15.04
C LEU A 754 50.04 16.52 13.73
N SER A 755 51.00 15.68 13.30
CA SER A 755 51.71 15.79 12.01
C SER A 755 50.76 15.82 10.82
N HIS A 756 49.78 14.88 10.81
CA HIS A 756 48.80 14.80 9.73
C HIS A 756 47.91 16.02 9.62
N PHE A 757 47.57 16.65 10.75
CA PHE A 757 46.85 17.92 10.78
C PHE A 757 47.72 19.08 10.32
N SER A 758 48.99 19.11 10.69
CA SER A 758 49.93 20.17 10.27
C SER A 758 50.06 20.19 8.75
N ASP A 759 50.21 19.04 8.10
CA ASP A 759 50.29 18.92 6.66
C ASP A 759 48.98 19.33 5.97
N ALA A 760 47.83 18.98 6.59
CA ALA A 760 46.52 19.41 6.07
C ALA A 760 46.31 20.93 6.18
N ILE A 761 46.80 21.56 7.25
CA ILE A 761 46.70 23.02 7.47
C ILE A 761 47.58 23.79 6.48
N CYS A 762 48.82 23.31 6.17
CA CYS A 762 49.71 23.95 5.22
C CYS A 762 49.08 24.08 3.80
N ASN A 763 48.19 23.15 3.45
CA ASN A 763 47.51 23.14 2.15
C ASN A 763 46.11 23.79 2.21
N LEU A 764 45.72 24.41 3.33
CA LEU A 764 44.39 24.99 3.49
C LEU A 764 44.32 26.38 2.87
N VAL A 765 43.39 26.57 1.93
CA VAL A 765 43.00 27.89 1.43
C VAL A 765 41.63 28.23 2.03
N PRO A 766 41.51 29.30 2.84
CA PRO A 766 40.20 29.66 3.44
C PRO A 766 39.17 29.99 2.37
N SER A 767 37.96 29.48 2.54
CA SER A 767 36.83 29.62 1.58
C SER A 767 36.25 31.05 1.58
N VAL A 768 36.53 31.88 2.59
CA VAL A 768 35.94 33.21 2.76
C VAL A 768 37.02 34.24 2.99
N THR A 769 36.95 35.36 2.26
CA THR A 769 37.90 36.48 2.38
C THR A 769 37.52 37.43 3.53
N ASP A 770 38.47 38.21 4.02
CA ASP A 770 38.24 39.22 5.08
C ASP A 770 37.26 40.32 4.61
N GLU A 771 37.21 40.61 3.34
CA GLU A 771 36.28 41.59 2.78
C GLU A 771 34.85 41.10 2.81
N GLU A 772 34.64 39.82 2.48
CA GLU A 772 33.33 39.18 2.58
C GLU A 772 32.82 39.14 4.02
N ILE A 773 33.69 38.83 4.98
CA ILE A 773 33.33 38.86 6.39
C ILE A 773 32.85 40.24 6.83
N LYS A 774 33.59 41.30 6.44
CA LYS A 774 33.19 42.68 6.72
C LYS A 774 31.82 43.00 6.11
N ARG A 775 31.56 42.53 4.89
CA ARG A 775 30.27 42.70 4.21
C ARG A 775 29.13 42.02 4.98
N TYR A 776 29.30 40.76 5.40
CA TYR A 776 28.27 40.06 6.18
C TYR A 776 28.05 40.68 7.56
N ASN A 777 29.08 41.18 8.22
CA ASN A 777 28.94 41.89 9.49
C ASN A 777 28.17 43.21 9.33
N LYS A 778 28.37 43.94 8.21
CA LYS A 778 27.58 45.14 7.89
C LYS A 778 26.11 44.75 7.65
N MET A 779 25.84 43.73 6.85
CA MET A 779 24.49 43.22 6.62
C MET A 779 23.81 42.75 7.91
N ARG A 780 24.55 42.14 8.83
CA ARG A 780 24.03 41.74 10.14
C ARG A 780 23.47 42.91 10.94
N VAL A 781 24.18 44.03 10.93
CA VAL A 781 23.73 45.28 11.62
C VAL A 781 22.54 45.91 10.92
N GLU A 782 22.47 45.85 9.58
CA GLU A 782 21.36 46.40 8.79
C GLU A 782 20.05 45.56 8.89
N LEU A 783 20.17 44.27 9.13
CA LEU A 783 19.05 43.29 9.14
C LEU A 783 18.64 42.85 10.57
N SER A 784 19.35 43.23 11.61
CA SER A 784 19.00 43.00 13.01
C SER A 784 18.10 44.10 13.53
#